data_b1dc048ef1b3fe8dc42b91b99c6323c1
#
_entry.id   b1dc048ef1b3fe8dc42b91b99c6323c1
#
_cell.length_a   1.000
_cell.length_b   1.000
_cell.length_c   1.000
_cell.angle_alpha   90.00
_cell.angle_beta   90.00
_cell.angle_gamma   90.00
#
_symmetry.space_group_name_H-M   'P 1'
#
loop_
_entity.id
_entity.type
_entity.pdbx_description
1 polymer ?
#
loop_
_entity_poly.entity_id
_entity_poly.type
_entity_poly.pdbx_seq_one_letter_code
_entity_poly.pdbx_strand_id
1 'polypeptide(L)'
;CHSTAIDFDAINCHPRLLLNVCMKNNISCNELASYCNQRADHIREFCEVDNLTPAEAKALFLSSFNKDTKITKKDGRANIKNQRFLRYDTEMKAIQSRLMKLYPEEYTNVRRSESDNIGGKFTSRILNIEEGNMLKSACDAIQDRYTTMTLCFDGMLLERYDKNGSYINEETVIEHLNKATEDWGIQWDVKEPDLSLQEFADNLNKQTNVMLYANTETDLCHNIFEYFFQNKFYKRDGVLYLLYKNQWLTSHNTIVDYVTRTVTNCYGYVERVSKDDTITQQLLTKTMNGASQITKMILTLVPENKRFMNDAEKRCSYHISFENGYWDYKKNRFILYEEDPDYDTINKIERDFTYMPVGHPKREALFDRVFYKMFACSPDNPENPDYRAMEDFLHEMGIVFAGIVSQKRWYNIRGERDSCKGVYDLLMRNAFGAYVGSFNSSSFALDTKNQDPELQQKFLLKNRHARIATAQEAPSCWLDGNLIKKVSSGGDTIDARNLFKNTETFQNVCKYMWLLNDEPRIKPVDTVKTRWGYHMKSQFVDDPETVFKMKGIKYYKKDDDIKDVFCNDPEILNAFCSVLFDYYNRTDTSFPKELRDNDDGNQDPVSEANRLFKFGDHEAIIPNNELKQIYTNNKDSFDNLSHMKRIMKQLGAEEYKYTSIRGLRS
;
A
#
# COMPACT_ATOMS: atom_id res chain seq x y z
N CYS A 1 -21.32 -7.01 -14.70
CA CYS A 1 -21.32 -6.37 -16.04
C CYS A 1 -20.37 -7.08 -17.00
N HIS A 2 -19.16 -7.47 -16.60
CA HIS A 2 -18.15 -8.05 -17.50
C HIS A 2 -18.50 -9.41 -18.11
N SER A 3 -19.42 -10.16 -17.54
CA SER A 3 -19.91 -11.41 -18.17
C SER A 3 -20.81 -11.15 -19.38
N THR A 4 -21.44 -9.97 -19.43
CA THR A 4 -22.42 -9.58 -20.46
C THR A 4 -21.98 -8.40 -21.29
N ALA A 5 -20.94 -7.67 -20.88
CA ALA A 5 -20.46 -6.46 -21.52
C ALA A 5 -18.93 -6.44 -21.68
N ILE A 6 -18.47 -5.64 -22.64
CA ILE A 6 -17.07 -5.28 -22.85
C ILE A 6 -16.93 -3.80 -22.56
N ASP A 7 -15.90 -3.44 -21.79
CA ASP A 7 -15.59 -2.06 -21.41
C ASP A 7 -14.57 -1.47 -22.38
N PHE A 8 -14.99 -0.47 -23.16
CA PHE A 8 -14.12 0.28 -24.08
C PHE A 8 -13.82 1.63 -23.47
N ASP A 9 -12.56 1.97 -23.30
CA ASP A 9 -12.07 3.15 -22.61
C ASP A 9 -11.23 4.03 -23.57
N ALA A 10 -11.43 5.35 -23.52
CA ALA A 10 -10.68 6.30 -24.34
C ALA A 10 -9.31 6.60 -23.72
N ILE A 11 -8.24 6.18 -24.36
CA ILE A 11 -6.88 6.30 -23.84
C ILE A 11 -6.47 7.76 -23.63
N ASN A 12 -6.16 8.14 -22.38
CA ASN A 12 -5.68 9.48 -22.04
C ASN A 12 -6.64 10.60 -22.47
N CYS A 13 -7.96 10.38 -22.30
CA CYS A 13 -9.04 11.17 -22.86
C CYS A 13 -8.89 12.69 -22.64
N HIS A 14 -8.98 13.18 -21.41
CA HIS A 14 -8.96 14.62 -21.12
C HIS A 14 -7.71 15.35 -21.62
N PRO A 15 -6.47 14.86 -21.44
CA PRO A 15 -5.30 15.50 -22.04
C PRO A 15 -5.36 15.57 -23.57
N ARG A 16 -5.86 14.53 -24.24
CA ARG A 16 -6.01 14.50 -25.70
C ARG A 16 -7.09 15.44 -26.19
N LEU A 17 -8.22 15.52 -25.52
CA LEU A 17 -9.28 16.49 -25.81
C LEU A 17 -8.76 17.93 -25.66
N LEU A 18 -8.02 18.20 -24.58
CA LEU A 18 -7.41 19.53 -24.38
C LEU A 18 -6.41 19.87 -25.48
N LEU A 19 -5.58 18.89 -25.87
CA LEU A 19 -4.65 19.05 -27.01
C LEU A 19 -5.40 19.41 -28.30
N ASN A 20 -6.47 18.68 -28.59
CA ASN A 20 -7.31 18.93 -29.76
C ASN A 20 -7.94 20.33 -29.74
N VAL A 21 -8.51 20.75 -28.61
CA VAL A 21 -9.05 22.12 -28.44
C VAL A 21 -7.96 23.15 -28.65
N CYS A 22 -6.75 22.95 -28.16
CA CYS A 22 -5.62 23.86 -28.39
C CYS A 22 -5.24 23.94 -29.85
N MET A 23 -5.14 22.81 -30.56
CA MET A 23 -4.80 22.75 -31.98
C MET A 23 -5.84 23.48 -32.85
N LYS A 24 -7.13 23.23 -32.62
CA LYS A 24 -8.25 23.88 -33.33
C LYS A 24 -8.25 25.39 -33.16
N ASN A 25 -7.77 25.88 -32.02
CA ASN A 25 -7.75 27.30 -31.68
C ASN A 25 -6.37 27.98 -31.83
N ASN A 26 -5.39 27.30 -32.44
CA ASN A 26 -4.02 27.78 -32.60
C ASN A 26 -3.36 28.22 -31.27
N ILE A 27 -3.59 27.50 -30.19
CA ILE A 27 -2.97 27.71 -28.88
C ILE A 27 -1.69 26.88 -28.83
N SER A 28 -0.55 27.51 -28.48
CA SER A 28 0.69 26.80 -28.26
C SER A 28 0.57 25.82 -27.06
N CYS A 29 0.89 24.54 -27.29
CA CYS A 29 0.68 23.45 -26.31
C CYS A 29 1.76 22.33 -26.45
N ASN A 30 3.03 22.75 -26.53
CA ASN A 30 4.14 21.84 -26.81
C ASN A 30 4.39 20.77 -25.70
N GLU A 31 4.30 21.19 -24.45
CA GLU A 31 4.48 20.27 -23.31
C GLU A 31 3.28 19.31 -23.20
N LEU A 32 2.05 19.78 -23.46
CA LEU A 32 0.85 18.94 -23.51
C LEU A 32 0.95 17.91 -24.65
N ALA A 33 1.38 18.34 -25.84
CA ALA A 33 1.59 17.44 -26.96
C ALA A 33 2.67 16.39 -26.66
N SER A 34 3.78 16.79 -26.04
CA SER A 34 4.83 15.88 -25.57
C SER A 34 4.28 14.86 -24.56
N TYR A 35 3.50 15.33 -23.57
CA TYR A 35 2.86 14.44 -22.60
C TYR A 35 1.88 13.45 -23.26
N CYS A 36 1.02 13.89 -24.16
CA CYS A 36 0.09 13.01 -24.86
C CYS A 36 0.77 11.93 -25.70
N ASN A 37 1.93 12.23 -26.28
CA ASN A 37 2.67 11.30 -27.15
C ASN A 37 3.67 10.40 -26.41
N GLN A 38 4.17 10.84 -25.26
CA GLN A 38 5.21 10.14 -24.47
C GLN A 38 4.80 10.01 -23.00
N ARG A 39 3.52 9.72 -22.73
CA ARG A 39 2.95 9.71 -21.38
C ARG A 39 3.71 8.81 -20.40
N ALA A 40 4.08 7.62 -20.85
CA ALA A 40 4.80 6.65 -20.01
C ALA A 40 6.15 7.21 -19.54
N ASP A 41 6.90 7.86 -20.43
CA ASP A 41 8.20 8.45 -20.11
C ASP A 41 8.07 9.65 -19.18
N HIS A 42 7.05 10.51 -19.38
CA HIS A 42 6.76 11.64 -18.49
C HIS A 42 6.42 11.16 -17.07
N ILE A 43 5.60 10.12 -16.95
CA ILE A 43 5.22 9.54 -15.64
C ILE A 43 6.42 8.90 -14.98
N ARG A 44 7.20 8.07 -15.70
CA ARG A 44 8.40 7.41 -15.18
C ARG A 44 9.41 8.44 -14.66
N GLU A 45 9.78 9.43 -15.47
CA GLU A 45 10.70 10.49 -15.08
C GLU A 45 10.22 11.26 -13.85
N PHE A 46 8.91 11.55 -13.76
CA PHE A 46 8.34 12.24 -12.61
C PHE A 46 8.39 11.38 -11.35
N CYS A 47 8.12 10.08 -11.46
CA CYS A 47 8.24 9.14 -10.36
C CYS A 47 9.69 9.06 -9.84
N GLU A 48 10.66 8.98 -10.73
CA GLU A 48 12.09 8.87 -10.37
C GLU A 48 12.62 10.15 -9.70
N VAL A 49 12.30 11.33 -10.26
CA VAL A 49 12.85 12.62 -9.77
C VAL A 49 12.22 13.05 -8.45
N ASP A 50 10.92 12.81 -8.27
CA ASP A 50 10.17 13.30 -7.11
C ASP A 50 9.76 12.19 -6.14
N ASN A 51 10.18 10.95 -6.40
CA ASN A 51 9.85 9.77 -5.60
C ASN A 51 8.34 9.60 -5.41
N LEU A 52 7.62 9.50 -6.53
CA LEU A 52 6.18 9.33 -6.61
C LEU A 52 5.82 7.94 -7.11
N THR A 53 4.65 7.45 -6.72
CA THR A 53 4.03 6.31 -7.39
C THR A 53 3.45 6.75 -8.75
N PRO A 54 3.30 5.85 -9.72
CA PRO A 54 2.66 6.17 -11.00
C PRO A 54 1.26 6.76 -10.86
N ALA A 55 0.49 6.34 -9.86
CA ALA A 55 -0.84 6.87 -9.57
C ALA A 55 -0.78 8.34 -9.09
N GLU A 56 0.15 8.67 -8.18
CA GLU A 56 0.36 10.03 -7.69
C GLU A 56 0.83 10.95 -8.83
N ALA A 57 1.78 10.50 -9.64
CA ALA A 57 2.26 11.26 -10.80
C ALA A 57 1.12 11.55 -11.79
N LYS A 58 0.29 10.55 -12.14
CA LYS A 58 -0.90 10.71 -12.97
C LYS A 58 -1.88 11.73 -12.38
N ALA A 59 -2.15 11.63 -11.07
CA ALA A 59 -3.05 12.56 -10.38
C ALA A 59 -2.55 14.00 -10.41
N LEU A 60 -1.23 14.23 -10.33
CA LEU A 60 -0.65 15.57 -10.43
C LEU A 60 -0.76 16.14 -11.85
N PHE A 61 -0.51 15.34 -12.91
CA PHE A 61 -0.73 15.76 -14.29
C PHE A 61 -2.19 16.14 -14.54
N LEU A 62 -3.16 15.35 -14.06
CA LEU A 62 -4.58 15.66 -14.15
C LEU A 62 -4.95 16.91 -13.33
N SER A 63 -4.38 17.05 -12.13
CA SER A 63 -4.62 18.23 -11.28
C SER A 63 -4.12 19.51 -11.92
N SER A 64 -3.11 19.45 -12.78
CA SER A 64 -2.51 20.61 -13.41
C SER A 64 -3.51 21.41 -14.26
N PHE A 65 -4.39 20.75 -15.02
CA PHE A 65 -5.42 21.49 -15.79
C PHE A 65 -6.76 21.65 -15.02
N ASN A 66 -6.92 20.96 -13.87
CA ASN A 66 -8.11 21.08 -13.02
C ASN A 66 -7.95 22.07 -11.85
N LYS A 67 -6.84 22.82 -11.76
CA LYS A 67 -6.60 23.83 -10.72
C LYS A 67 -6.20 25.17 -11.33
N ASP A 68 -6.56 26.28 -10.67
CA ASP A 68 -6.22 27.65 -11.06
C ASP A 68 -4.75 27.98 -10.79
N THR A 69 -4.22 27.43 -9.69
CA THR A 69 -2.87 27.72 -9.21
C THR A 69 -1.86 26.71 -9.72
N LYS A 70 -0.61 27.15 -9.90
CA LYS A 70 0.50 26.26 -10.23
C LYS A 70 0.73 25.23 -9.16
N ILE A 71 1.01 24.01 -9.57
CA ILE A 71 1.36 22.91 -8.67
C ILE A 71 2.87 22.91 -8.46
N THR A 72 3.31 23.52 -7.37
CA THR A 72 4.74 23.63 -7.04
C THR A 72 5.19 22.69 -5.92
N LYS A 73 4.23 22.05 -5.24
CA LYS A 73 4.48 21.17 -4.11
C LYS A 73 3.72 19.86 -4.25
N LYS A 74 4.35 18.77 -3.88
CA LYS A 74 3.69 17.48 -3.68
C LYS A 74 3.15 17.41 -2.25
N ASP A 75 1.94 16.88 -2.07
CA ASP A 75 1.27 16.74 -0.74
C ASP A 75 1.25 18.02 0.10
N GLY A 76 1.35 19.19 -0.56
CA GLY A 76 1.38 20.50 0.10
C GLY A 76 2.66 20.80 0.91
N ARG A 77 3.64 19.90 0.96
CA ARG A 77 4.83 20.01 1.82
C ARG A 77 6.15 20.10 1.07
N ALA A 78 6.41 19.20 0.11
CA ALA A 78 7.67 19.15 -0.62
C ALA A 78 7.57 19.85 -1.97
N ASN A 79 8.59 20.61 -2.34
CA ASN A 79 8.66 21.23 -3.67
C ASN A 79 8.87 20.15 -4.74
N ILE A 80 8.15 20.29 -5.85
CA ILE A 80 8.33 19.46 -7.04
C ILE A 80 9.65 19.85 -7.72
N LYS A 81 10.46 18.84 -8.05
CA LYS A 81 11.79 18.99 -8.64
C LYS A 81 11.80 18.73 -10.16
N ASN A 82 10.88 17.92 -10.65
CA ASN A 82 10.82 17.55 -12.05
C ASN A 82 10.51 18.78 -12.91
N GLN A 83 11.52 19.23 -13.67
CA GLN A 83 11.43 20.45 -14.51
C GLN A 83 10.46 20.29 -15.67
N ARG A 84 10.31 19.07 -16.18
CA ARG A 84 9.39 18.76 -17.27
C ARG A 84 7.94 18.92 -16.82
N PHE A 85 7.60 18.42 -15.63
CA PHE A 85 6.28 18.64 -15.04
C PHE A 85 6.01 20.12 -14.76
N LEU A 86 7.00 20.85 -14.22
CA LEU A 86 6.82 22.28 -13.92
C LEU A 86 6.58 23.12 -15.20
N ARG A 87 7.23 22.76 -16.33
CA ARG A 87 6.95 23.40 -17.64
C ARG A 87 5.53 23.04 -18.11
N TYR A 88 5.15 21.76 -18.02
CA TYR A 88 3.81 21.30 -18.33
C TYR A 88 2.76 22.08 -17.52
N ASP A 89 2.90 22.14 -16.19
CA ASP A 89 1.96 22.85 -15.33
C ASP A 89 1.88 24.35 -15.67
N THR A 90 2.99 24.96 -16.01
CA THR A 90 3.04 26.38 -16.46
C THR A 90 2.28 26.56 -17.77
N GLU A 91 2.46 25.65 -18.73
CA GLU A 91 1.73 25.67 -20.00
C GLU A 91 0.23 25.47 -19.79
N MET A 92 -0.19 24.57 -18.87
CA MET A 92 -1.61 24.38 -18.53
C MET A 92 -2.26 25.68 -18.05
N LYS A 93 -1.59 26.49 -17.23
CA LYS A 93 -2.12 27.78 -16.78
C LYS A 93 -2.22 28.80 -17.94
N ALA A 94 -1.26 28.76 -18.84
CA ALA A 94 -1.32 29.61 -20.05
C ALA A 94 -2.48 29.21 -20.98
N ILE A 95 -2.69 27.90 -21.17
CA ILE A 95 -3.81 27.35 -21.95
C ILE A 95 -5.14 27.74 -21.28
N GLN A 96 -5.32 27.54 -19.99
CA GLN A 96 -6.53 27.95 -19.25
C GLN A 96 -6.85 29.45 -19.50
N SER A 97 -5.84 30.30 -19.36
CA SER A 97 -6.02 31.76 -19.58
C SER A 97 -6.41 32.11 -21.00
N ARG A 98 -5.96 31.35 -21.99
CA ARG A 98 -6.33 31.52 -23.39
C ARG A 98 -7.75 31.04 -23.66
N LEU A 99 -8.10 29.86 -23.12
CA LEU A 99 -9.45 29.30 -23.28
C LEU A 99 -10.53 30.19 -22.65
N MET A 100 -10.28 30.82 -21.51
CA MET A 100 -11.22 31.74 -20.87
C MET A 100 -11.54 32.96 -21.77
N LYS A 101 -10.60 33.36 -22.62
CA LYS A 101 -10.83 34.44 -23.58
C LYS A 101 -11.59 33.97 -24.82
N LEU A 102 -11.44 32.72 -25.20
CA LEU A 102 -12.10 32.10 -26.35
C LEU A 102 -13.54 31.67 -26.08
N TYR A 103 -13.84 31.31 -24.84
CA TYR A 103 -15.17 30.86 -24.41
C TYR A 103 -15.73 31.76 -23.29
N PRO A 104 -16.02 33.04 -23.57
CA PRO A 104 -16.41 34.03 -22.55
C PRO A 104 -17.76 33.72 -21.88
N GLU A 105 -18.68 33.09 -22.62
CA GLU A 105 -19.99 32.72 -22.07
C GLU A 105 -19.87 31.61 -21.02
N GLU A 106 -19.17 30.53 -21.34
CA GLU A 106 -18.91 29.41 -20.42
C GLU A 106 -18.10 29.90 -19.22
N TYR A 107 -17.12 30.74 -19.42
CA TYR A 107 -16.36 31.34 -18.33
C TYR A 107 -17.24 32.18 -17.42
N THR A 108 -18.15 33.00 -17.96
CA THR A 108 -19.08 33.81 -17.18
C THR A 108 -20.02 32.93 -16.39
N ASN A 109 -20.51 31.82 -16.95
CA ASN A 109 -21.38 30.87 -16.28
C ASN A 109 -20.68 30.19 -15.08
N VAL A 110 -19.43 29.78 -15.24
CA VAL A 110 -18.65 29.15 -14.14
C VAL A 110 -18.31 30.19 -13.08
N ARG A 111 -17.98 31.45 -13.45
CA ARG A 111 -17.63 32.53 -12.52
C ARG A 111 -18.77 32.85 -11.53
N ARG A 112 -20.04 32.64 -11.91
CA ARG A 112 -21.20 32.83 -11.04
C ARG A 112 -21.32 31.82 -9.93
N SER A 113 -20.53 30.75 -9.95
CA SER A 113 -20.62 29.63 -9.00
C SER A 113 -19.86 29.84 -7.68
N GLU A 114 -19.35 31.05 -7.37
CA GLU A 114 -18.62 31.39 -6.13
C GLU A 114 -17.56 30.35 -5.70
N SER A 115 -16.75 29.89 -6.61
CA SER A 115 -15.76 28.83 -6.36
C SER A 115 -14.35 29.39 -6.23
N ASP A 116 -13.56 28.83 -5.33
CA ASP A 116 -12.14 29.14 -5.15
C ASP A 116 -11.25 28.59 -6.29
N ASN A 117 -11.82 27.80 -7.21
CA ASN A 117 -11.11 27.16 -8.33
C ASN A 117 -11.87 27.38 -9.65
N ILE A 118 -12.01 28.61 -10.07
CA ILE A 118 -12.80 29.00 -11.25
C ILE A 118 -12.18 28.44 -12.53
N GLY A 119 -10.87 28.56 -12.71
CA GLY A 119 -10.18 28.10 -13.92
C GLY A 119 -10.21 26.60 -14.08
N GLY A 120 -10.03 25.85 -13.00
CA GLY A 120 -10.13 24.40 -13.03
C GLY A 120 -11.56 23.93 -13.38
N LYS A 121 -12.58 24.50 -12.76
CA LYS A 121 -13.99 24.22 -13.10
C LYS A 121 -14.34 24.58 -14.55
N PHE A 122 -13.81 25.70 -15.02
CA PHE A 122 -14.01 26.12 -16.39
C PHE A 122 -13.38 25.14 -17.38
N THR A 123 -12.11 24.78 -17.17
CA THR A 123 -11.43 23.80 -18.03
C THR A 123 -12.15 22.45 -18.03
N SER A 124 -12.54 21.94 -16.84
CA SER A 124 -13.33 20.73 -16.72
C SER A 124 -14.66 20.82 -17.49
N ARG A 125 -15.35 21.96 -17.46
CA ARG A 125 -16.59 22.17 -18.23
C ARG A 125 -16.36 22.09 -19.74
N ILE A 126 -15.31 22.73 -20.27
CA ILE A 126 -14.96 22.63 -21.69
C ILE A 126 -14.64 21.22 -22.10
N LEU A 127 -13.85 20.48 -21.26
CA LEU A 127 -13.49 19.10 -21.52
C LEU A 127 -14.71 18.18 -21.49
N ASN A 128 -15.63 18.36 -20.54
CA ASN A 128 -16.87 17.56 -20.48
C ASN A 128 -17.78 17.80 -21.71
N ILE A 129 -17.80 19.01 -22.29
CA ILE A 129 -18.53 19.28 -23.53
C ILE A 129 -17.88 18.50 -24.69
N GLU A 130 -16.55 18.57 -24.82
CA GLU A 130 -15.83 17.88 -25.89
C GLU A 130 -15.90 16.33 -25.70
N GLU A 131 -15.84 15.85 -24.46
CA GLU A 131 -16.04 14.42 -24.13
C GLU A 131 -17.45 13.95 -24.55
N GLY A 132 -18.48 14.71 -24.22
CA GLY A 132 -19.84 14.41 -24.63
C GLY A 132 -20.02 14.37 -26.16
N ASN A 133 -19.39 15.30 -26.89
CA ASN A 133 -19.40 15.32 -28.33
C ASN A 133 -18.65 14.12 -28.93
N MET A 134 -17.51 13.79 -28.39
CA MET A 134 -16.69 12.64 -28.78
C MET A 134 -17.43 11.33 -28.54
N LEU A 135 -18.00 11.14 -27.34
CA LEU A 135 -18.79 9.95 -26.99
C LEU A 135 -20.02 9.81 -27.87
N LYS A 136 -20.68 10.93 -28.19
CA LYS A 136 -21.81 10.91 -29.13
C LYS A 136 -21.38 10.40 -30.50
N SER A 137 -20.28 10.94 -31.04
CA SER A 137 -19.75 10.50 -32.35
C SER A 137 -19.38 9.00 -32.33
N ALA A 138 -18.75 8.55 -31.24
CA ALA A 138 -18.42 7.15 -31.02
C ALA A 138 -19.68 6.25 -30.99
N CYS A 139 -20.72 6.64 -30.25
CA CYS A 139 -21.99 5.90 -30.20
C CYS A 139 -22.69 5.88 -31.55
N ASP A 140 -22.77 7.04 -32.25
CA ASP A 140 -23.42 7.14 -33.55
C ASP A 140 -22.77 6.23 -34.61
N ALA A 141 -21.46 6.02 -34.52
CA ALA A 141 -20.71 5.15 -35.44
C ALA A 141 -20.96 3.65 -35.25
N ILE A 142 -21.38 3.24 -34.07
CA ILE A 142 -21.52 1.81 -33.74
C ILE A 142 -22.96 1.39 -33.47
N GLN A 143 -23.91 2.32 -33.29
CA GLN A 143 -25.27 2.06 -32.85
C GLN A 143 -26.08 1.12 -33.79
N ASP A 144 -25.76 1.08 -35.08
CA ASP A 144 -26.49 0.23 -36.01
C ASP A 144 -26.20 -1.25 -35.81
N ARG A 145 -25.00 -1.59 -35.33
CA ARG A 145 -24.51 -2.94 -35.19
C ARG A 145 -24.44 -3.45 -33.74
N TYR A 146 -24.10 -2.54 -32.81
CA TYR A 146 -23.87 -2.91 -31.42
C TYR A 146 -24.87 -2.23 -30.48
N THR A 147 -25.06 -2.82 -29.30
CA THR A 147 -25.89 -2.25 -28.24
C THR A 147 -25.01 -1.63 -27.17
N THR A 148 -25.08 -0.31 -27.00
CA THR A 148 -24.44 0.40 -25.89
C THR A 148 -25.30 0.24 -24.64
N MET A 149 -24.77 -0.42 -23.62
CA MET A 149 -25.44 -0.64 -22.34
C MET A 149 -25.41 0.63 -21.48
N THR A 150 -24.25 1.31 -21.43
CA THR A 150 -24.10 2.55 -20.70
C THR A 150 -22.82 3.29 -21.13
N LEU A 151 -22.80 4.59 -20.90
CA LEU A 151 -21.58 5.41 -20.95
C LEU A 151 -21.00 5.53 -19.56
N CYS A 152 -19.71 5.31 -19.43
CA CYS A 152 -18.97 5.33 -18.17
C CYS A 152 -17.82 6.34 -18.28
N PHE A 153 -18.03 7.58 -17.82
CA PHE A 153 -17.02 8.64 -17.95
C PHE A 153 -16.57 8.80 -19.42
N ASP A 154 -15.31 8.61 -19.70
CA ASP A 154 -14.66 8.67 -21.01
C ASP A 154 -14.69 7.33 -21.79
N GLY A 155 -15.54 6.38 -21.36
CA GLY A 155 -15.69 5.05 -21.95
C GLY A 155 -17.14 4.63 -22.18
N MET A 156 -17.31 3.42 -22.69
CA MET A 156 -18.63 2.81 -22.91
C MET A 156 -18.61 1.30 -22.70
N LEU A 157 -19.72 0.78 -22.16
CA LEU A 157 -19.99 -0.64 -22.08
C LEU A 157 -20.85 -1.08 -23.25
N LEU A 158 -20.39 -2.05 -24.03
CA LEU A 158 -21.15 -2.70 -25.08
C LEU A 158 -21.57 -4.11 -24.67
N GLU A 159 -22.73 -4.55 -25.11
CA GLU A 159 -23.10 -5.98 -25.00
C GLU A 159 -22.08 -6.85 -25.76
N ARG A 160 -21.76 -8.04 -25.22
CA ARG A 160 -20.78 -8.97 -25.84
C ARG A 160 -21.25 -9.55 -27.19
N TYR A 161 -22.50 -9.38 -27.51
CA TYR A 161 -23.10 -9.86 -28.78
C TYR A 161 -23.62 -8.67 -29.55
N ASP A 162 -23.37 -8.70 -30.85
CA ASP A 162 -23.96 -7.69 -31.75
C ASP A 162 -25.49 -7.93 -31.92
N LYS A 163 -26.18 -7.01 -32.57
CA LYS A 163 -27.63 -7.07 -32.79
C LYS A 163 -28.06 -8.28 -33.59
N ASN A 164 -27.14 -8.98 -34.26
CA ASN A 164 -27.37 -10.20 -34.99
C ASN A 164 -27.08 -11.47 -34.13
N GLY A 165 -26.71 -11.31 -32.89
CA GLY A 165 -26.39 -12.40 -31.98
C GLY A 165 -24.98 -12.99 -32.14
N SER A 166 -24.10 -12.33 -32.90
CA SER A 166 -22.70 -12.74 -33.09
C SER A 166 -21.83 -12.13 -32.01
N TYR A 167 -20.83 -12.89 -31.52
CA TYR A 167 -19.86 -12.37 -30.55
C TYR A 167 -19.05 -11.21 -31.13
N ILE A 168 -18.89 -10.14 -30.38
CA ILE A 168 -18.19 -8.92 -30.81
C ILE A 168 -16.70 -9.22 -31.04
N ASN A 169 -16.17 -8.79 -32.18
CA ASN A 169 -14.74 -8.68 -32.38
C ASN A 169 -14.27 -7.31 -31.86
N GLU A 170 -13.51 -7.33 -30.78
CA GLU A 170 -13.05 -6.13 -30.07
C GLU A 170 -12.19 -5.23 -30.94
N GLU A 171 -11.28 -5.81 -31.75
CA GLU A 171 -10.41 -5.06 -32.67
C GLU A 171 -11.25 -4.28 -33.70
N THR A 172 -12.29 -4.91 -34.26
CA THR A 172 -13.19 -4.27 -35.21
C THR A 172 -13.95 -3.10 -34.56
N VAL A 173 -14.38 -3.24 -33.31
CA VAL A 173 -15.04 -2.14 -32.58
C VAL A 173 -14.06 -1.02 -32.33
N ILE A 174 -12.84 -1.31 -31.87
CA ILE A 174 -11.79 -0.33 -31.65
C ILE A 174 -11.49 0.45 -32.93
N GLU A 175 -11.39 -0.22 -34.09
CA GLU A 175 -11.19 0.44 -35.38
C GLU A 175 -12.32 1.43 -35.71
N HIS A 176 -13.59 1.04 -35.50
CA HIS A 176 -14.73 1.92 -35.72
C HIS A 176 -14.73 3.13 -34.78
N LEU A 177 -14.44 2.90 -33.48
CA LEU A 177 -14.36 3.95 -32.48
C LEU A 177 -13.20 4.92 -32.77
N ASN A 178 -12.00 4.41 -33.09
CA ASN A 178 -10.85 5.22 -33.47
C ASN A 178 -11.14 6.09 -34.69
N LYS A 179 -11.79 5.53 -35.71
CA LYS A 179 -12.19 6.28 -36.91
C LYS A 179 -13.22 7.33 -36.59
N ALA A 180 -14.21 7.03 -35.76
CA ALA A 180 -15.27 7.96 -35.37
C ALA A 180 -14.76 9.14 -34.52
N THR A 181 -13.67 8.93 -33.80
CA THR A 181 -13.08 9.93 -32.88
C THR A 181 -11.73 10.47 -33.35
N GLU A 182 -11.38 10.23 -34.63
CA GLU A 182 -10.12 10.71 -35.25
C GLU A 182 -9.96 12.23 -35.15
N ASP A 183 -11.05 12.97 -35.32
CA ASP A 183 -11.08 14.45 -35.22
C ASP A 183 -10.67 14.96 -33.81
N TRP A 184 -10.76 14.14 -32.78
CA TRP A 184 -10.28 14.44 -31.41
C TRP A 184 -8.92 13.84 -31.12
N GLY A 185 -8.36 13.01 -32.02
CA GLY A 185 -7.09 12.30 -31.81
C GLY A 185 -7.15 11.28 -30.69
N ILE A 186 -8.34 10.73 -30.41
CA ILE A 186 -8.58 9.71 -29.38
C ILE A 186 -8.29 8.33 -29.94
N GLN A 187 -7.70 7.49 -29.11
CA GLN A 187 -7.55 6.05 -29.33
C GLN A 187 -8.33 5.31 -28.27
N TRP A 188 -8.96 4.21 -28.64
CA TRP A 188 -9.73 3.36 -27.77
C TRP A 188 -9.00 2.06 -27.50
N ASP A 189 -9.26 1.48 -26.33
CA ASP A 189 -8.77 0.16 -25.93
C ASP A 189 -9.83 -0.55 -25.10
N VAL A 190 -9.71 -1.86 -24.99
CA VAL A 190 -10.53 -2.64 -24.07
C VAL A 190 -9.90 -2.56 -22.67
N LYS A 191 -10.70 -2.14 -21.72
CA LYS A 191 -10.29 -2.12 -20.34
C LYS A 191 -10.43 -3.53 -19.74
N GLU A 192 -9.31 -4.13 -19.42
CA GLU A 192 -9.28 -5.41 -18.72
C GLU A 192 -10.06 -5.30 -17.40
N PRO A 193 -10.99 -6.22 -17.16
CA PRO A 193 -11.73 -6.24 -15.92
C PRO A 193 -10.78 -6.50 -14.75
N ASP A 194 -11.00 -5.86 -13.64
CA ASP A 194 -10.38 -6.26 -12.38
C ASP A 194 -10.77 -7.73 -12.12
N LEU A 195 -9.77 -8.62 -12.09
CA LEU A 195 -9.98 -10.09 -11.96
C LEU A 195 -10.85 -10.43 -10.75
N SER A 196 -10.77 -9.65 -9.66
CA SER A 196 -11.64 -9.79 -8.50
C SER A 196 -13.13 -9.61 -8.83
N LEU A 197 -13.45 -8.69 -9.76
CA LEU A 197 -14.82 -8.44 -10.21
C LEU A 197 -15.34 -9.55 -11.14
N GLN A 198 -14.48 -10.18 -11.91
CA GLN A 198 -14.86 -11.28 -12.81
C GLN A 198 -15.22 -12.55 -12.03
N GLU A 199 -14.41 -12.90 -11.02
CA GLU A 199 -14.75 -14.00 -10.11
C GLU A 199 -16.04 -13.74 -9.33
N PHE A 200 -16.29 -12.49 -8.94
CA PHE A 200 -17.56 -12.07 -8.35
C PHE A 200 -18.75 -12.34 -9.28
N ALA A 201 -18.62 -11.98 -10.56
CA ALA A 201 -19.67 -12.18 -11.56
C ALA A 201 -19.97 -13.67 -11.81
N ASP A 202 -18.95 -14.51 -11.90
CA ASP A 202 -19.09 -15.94 -12.16
C ASP A 202 -19.78 -16.70 -11.02
N ASN A 203 -19.52 -16.29 -9.78
CA ASN A 203 -20.19 -16.89 -8.61
C ASN A 203 -21.63 -16.41 -8.41
N LEU A 204 -21.95 -15.19 -8.81
CA LEU A 204 -23.34 -14.68 -8.82
C LEU A 204 -24.20 -15.38 -9.88
N ASN A 205 -23.65 -15.74 -11.03
CA ASN A 205 -24.36 -16.48 -12.07
C ASN A 205 -24.75 -17.92 -11.65
N LYS A 206 -24.12 -18.46 -10.60
CA LYS A 206 -24.51 -19.78 -10.01
C LYS A 206 -25.64 -19.69 -8.99
N GLN A 207 -26.04 -18.51 -8.54
CA GLN A 207 -27.20 -18.29 -7.66
C GLN A 207 -28.46 -18.13 -8.49
N THR A 208 -29.04 -19.27 -8.91
CA THR A 208 -30.21 -19.33 -9.79
C THR A 208 -31.49 -18.90 -9.08
N ASN A 209 -32.18 -17.93 -9.67
CA ASN A 209 -33.65 -17.73 -9.65
C ASN A 209 -34.36 -17.80 -8.27
N VAL A 210 -33.82 -17.16 -7.24
CA VAL A 210 -34.50 -17.00 -5.96
C VAL A 210 -35.68 -16.03 -6.13
N MET A 211 -36.90 -16.53 -5.87
CA MET A 211 -38.13 -15.71 -5.85
C MET A 211 -38.53 -15.41 -4.41
N LEU A 212 -38.68 -14.12 -4.08
CA LEU A 212 -39.10 -13.66 -2.76
C LEU A 212 -40.34 -12.81 -2.88
N TYR A 213 -41.34 -13.10 -2.06
CA TYR A 213 -42.63 -12.41 -2.01
C TYR A 213 -42.75 -11.70 -0.67
N ALA A 214 -43.31 -10.49 -0.66
CA ALA A 214 -43.54 -9.71 0.52
C ALA A 214 -44.77 -8.80 0.39
N ASN A 215 -45.36 -8.45 1.49
CA ASN A 215 -46.53 -7.54 1.51
C ASN A 215 -46.09 -6.08 1.34
N THR A 216 -44.91 -5.74 1.84
CA THR A 216 -44.34 -4.39 1.75
C THR A 216 -42.90 -4.40 1.22
N GLU A 217 -42.41 -3.24 0.79
CA GLU A 217 -41.01 -3.07 0.38
C GLU A 217 -40.05 -3.34 1.54
N THR A 218 -40.43 -2.99 2.76
CA THR A 218 -39.67 -3.23 3.99
C THR A 218 -39.55 -4.74 4.26
N ASP A 219 -40.65 -5.48 4.17
CA ASP A 219 -40.65 -6.93 4.36
C ASP A 219 -39.79 -7.62 3.28
N LEU A 220 -39.84 -7.13 2.04
CA LEU A 220 -38.99 -7.65 0.98
C LEU A 220 -37.50 -7.44 1.30
N CYS A 221 -37.13 -6.28 1.81
CA CYS A 221 -35.75 -6.01 2.23
C CYS A 221 -35.31 -6.93 3.38
N HIS A 222 -36.16 -7.18 4.36
CA HIS A 222 -35.91 -8.14 5.44
C HIS A 222 -35.75 -9.55 4.90
N ASN A 223 -36.65 -10.00 4.03
CA ASN A 223 -36.57 -11.33 3.43
C ASN A 223 -35.28 -11.53 2.62
N ILE A 224 -34.85 -10.53 1.83
CA ILE A 224 -33.60 -10.56 1.09
C ILE A 224 -32.41 -10.60 2.07
N PHE A 225 -32.44 -9.77 3.13
CA PHE A 225 -31.38 -9.75 4.12
C PHE A 225 -31.25 -11.09 4.84
N GLU A 226 -32.33 -11.65 5.32
CA GLU A 226 -32.35 -12.96 6.01
C GLU A 226 -31.87 -14.09 5.11
N TYR A 227 -32.32 -14.12 3.86
CA TYR A 227 -31.98 -15.19 2.94
C TYR A 227 -30.49 -15.17 2.51
N PHE A 228 -29.93 -14.00 2.18
CA PHE A 228 -28.61 -13.92 1.59
C PHE A 228 -27.51 -13.49 2.59
N PHE A 229 -27.85 -12.71 3.61
CA PHE A 229 -26.89 -11.99 4.42
C PHE A 229 -26.90 -12.32 5.91
N GLN A 230 -27.90 -13.09 6.38
CA GLN A 230 -27.96 -13.49 7.78
C GLN A 230 -26.66 -14.17 8.23
N ASN A 231 -26.09 -13.74 9.36
CA ASN A 231 -24.81 -14.18 9.91
C ASN A 231 -23.57 -13.96 9.03
N LYS A 232 -23.73 -13.29 7.88
CA LYS A 232 -22.65 -12.98 6.94
C LYS A 232 -22.41 -11.49 6.77
N PHE A 233 -23.20 -10.63 7.42
CA PHE A 233 -23.13 -9.19 7.25
C PHE A 233 -23.30 -8.48 8.59
N TYR A 234 -22.28 -7.75 9.01
CA TYR A 234 -22.25 -7.03 10.26
C TYR A 234 -21.75 -5.61 10.07
N LYS A 235 -22.07 -4.75 11.05
CA LYS A 235 -21.55 -3.40 11.16
C LYS A 235 -20.84 -3.23 12.50
N ARG A 236 -19.71 -2.54 12.51
CA ARG A 236 -19.00 -2.14 13.72
C ARG A 236 -18.45 -0.72 13.56
N ASP A 237 -18.80 0.16 14.48
CA ASP A 237 -18.33 1.54 14.49
C ASP A 237 -18.48 2.26 13.13
N GLY A 238 -19.61 2.00 12.43
CA GLY A 238 -19.91 2.54 11.11
C GLY A 238 -19.22 1.86 9.93
N VAL A 239 -18.37 0.86 10.16
CA VAL A 239 -17.73 0.06 9.11
C VAL A 239 -18.55 -1.20 8.85
N LEU A 240 -18.78 -1.51 7.57
CA LEU A 240 -19.49 -2.71 7.13
C LEU A 240 -18.51 -3.86 6.93
N TYR A 241 -18.93 -5.06 7.30
CA TYR A 241 -18.19 -6.32 7.14
C TYR A 241 -19.08 -7.37 6.52
N LEU A 242 -18.74 -7.82 5.32
CA LEU A 242 -19.50 -8.83 4.58
C LEU A 242 -18.62 -10.07 4.34
N LEU A 243 -19.08 -11.24 4.76
CA LEU A 243 -18.40 -12.52 4.50
C LEU A 243 -18.62 -12.96 3.05
N TYR A 244 -17.53 -13.08 2.31
CA TYR A 244 -17.52 -13.58 0.94
C TYR A 244 -16.34 -14.54 0.73
N LYS A 245 -16.57 -15.73 0.24
CA LYS A 245 -15.55 -16.78 0.02
C LYS A 245 -14.58 -16.90 1.20
N ASN A 246 -15.11 -17.13 2.39
CA ASN A 246 -14.37 -17.27 3.65
C ASN A 246 -13.61 -15.99 4.11
N GLN A 247 -13.72 -14.85 3.41
CA GLN A 247 -13.07 -13.60 3.77
C GLN A 247 -14.07 -12.49 4.14
N TRP A 248 -13.77 -11.74 5.19
CA TRP A 248 -14.52 -10.54 5.58
C TRP A 248 -14.10 -9.33 4.75
N LEU A 249 -14.95 -8.91 3.83
CA LEU A 249 -14.76 -7.70 3.03
C LEU A 249 -15.09 -6.45 3.86
N THR A 250 -14.29 -5.38 3.69
CA THR A 250 -14.45 -4.09 4.39
C THR A 250 -14.56 -2.91 3.43
N SER A 251 -14.26 -3.10 2.15
CA SER A 251 -14.41 -2.05 1.14
C SER A 251 -15.88 -1.71 0.93
N HIS A 252 -16.27 -0.49 1.28
CA HIS A 252 -17.65 -0.04 1.16
C HIS A 252 -18.20 -0.19 -0.26
N ASN A 253 -17.43 0.22 -1.26
CA ASN A 253 -17.85 0.14 -2.66
C ASN A 253 -18.06 -1.32 -3.12
N THR A 254 -17.12 -2.21 -2.75
CA THR A 254 -17.21 -3.64 -3.06
C THR A 254 -18.43 -4.27 -2.41
N ILE A 255 -18.71 -3.93 -1.15
CA ILE A 255 -19.89 -4.42 -0.42
C ILE A 255 -21.18 -3.92 -1.06
N VAL A 256 -21.28 -2.63 -1.37
CA VAL A 256 -22.46 -2.03 -2.02
C VAL A 256 -22.71 -2.69 -3.38
N ASP A 257 -21.66 -2.89 -4.17
CA ASP A 257 -21.76 -3.56 -5.47
C ASP A 257 -22.26 -5.01 -5.32
N TYR A 258 -21.68 -5.76 -4.38
CA TYR A 258 -22.11 -7.12 -4.09
C TYR A 258 -23.60 -7.19 -3.67
N VAL A 259 -24.01 -6.33 -2.73
CA VAL A 259 -25.43 -6.28 -2.29
C VAL A 259 -26.33 -5.91 -3.46
N THR A 260 -25.95 -4.91 -4.27
CA THR A 260 -26.73 -4.49 -5.44
C THR A 260 -26.91 -5.63 -6.45
N ARG A 261 -25.84 -6.35 -6.77
CA ARG A 261 -25.89 -7.50 -7.67
C ARG A 261 -26.75 -8.64 -7.10
N THR A 262 -26.63 -8.93 -5.80
CA THR A 262 -27.47 -9.92 -5.15
C THR A 262 -28.95 -9.54 -5.26
N VAL A 263 -29.29 -8.28 -5.00
CA VAL A 263 -30.67 -7.76 -5.16
C VAL A 263 -31.15 -7.88 -6.60
N THR A 264 -30.33 -7.48 -7.58
CA THR A 264 -30.72 -7.55 -9.01
C THR A 264 -30.82 -8.96 -9.54
N ASN A 265 -30.14 -9.93 -8.94
CA ASN A 265 -30.20 -11.34 -9.36
C ASN A 265 -31.39 -12.09 -8.77
N CYS A 266 -31.97 -11.66 -7.66
CA CYS A 266 -33.20 -12.24 -7.13
C CYS A 266 -34.47 -11.63 -7.79
N TYR A 267 -35.59 -12.34 -7.74
CA TYR A 267 -36.90 -11.87 -8.16
C TYR A 267 -37.71 -11.50 -6.92
N GLY A 268 -37.72 -10.21 -6.58
CA GLY A 268 -38.42 -9.68 -5.41
C GLY A 268 -39.76 -9.04 -5.80
N TYR A 269 -40.84 -9.61 -5.33
CA TYR A 269 -42.22 -9.18 -5.61
C TYR A 269 -42.82 -8.55 -4.34
N VAL A 270 -43.55 -7.43 -4.53
CA VAL A 270 -44.34 -6.78 -3.47
C VAL A 270 -45.80 -6.71 -3.92
N GLU A 271 -46.69 -6.98 -2.99
CA GLU A 271 -48.14 -6.84 -3.21
C GLU A 271 -48.53 -5.38 -3.31
N ARG A 272 -49.33 -5.05 -4.31
CA ARG A 272 -49.97 -3.74 -4.47
C ARG A 272 -51.47 -3.92 -4.55
N VAL A 273 -52.19 -3.25 -3.66
CA VAL A 273 -53.65 -3.20 -3.68
C VAL A 273 -54.06 -2.01 -4.52
N SER A 274 -54.79 -2.21 -5.57
CA SER A 274 -55.35 -1.14 -6.41
C SER A 274 -56.56 -0.49 -5.72
N LYS A 275 -57.04 0.63 -6.27
CA LYS A 275 -58.23 1.33 -5.74
C LYS A 275 -59.52 0.47 -5.81
N ASP A 276 -59.52 -0.58 -6.61
CA ASP A 276 -60.62 -1.51 -6.83
C ASP A 276 -60.42 -2.83 -6.05
N ASP A 277 -59.62 -2.82 -4.99
CA ASP A 277 -59.25 -3.96 -4.14
C ASP A 277 -58.62 -5.17 -4.91
N THR A 278 -58.15 -4.94 -6.11
CA THR A 278 -57.39 -5.94 -6.84
C THR A 278 -55.96 -6.01 -6.36
N ILE A 279 -55.49 -7.20 -5.93
CA ILE A 279 -54.12 -7.46 -5.52
C ILE A 279 -53.27 -7.78 -6.77
N THR A 280 -52.22 -6.97 -6.97
CA THR A 280 -51.24 -7.21 -8.03
C THR A 280 -49.85 -7.35 -7.41
N GLN A 281 -49.01 -8.16 -8.04
CA GLN A 281 -47.62 -8.34 -7.62
C GLN A 281 -46.68 -7.51 -8.50
N GLN A 282 -45.98 -6.56 -7.89
CA GLN A 282 -44.99 -5.73 -8.57
C GLN A 282 -43.58 -6.27 -8.38
N LEU A 283 -42.88 -6.56 -9.47
CA LEU A 283 -41.45 -6.94 -9.44
C LEU A 283 -40.59 -5.68 -9.24
N LEU A 284 -39.94 -5.56 -8.10
CA LEU A 284 -39.13 -4.37 -7.73
C LEU A 284 -37.64 -4.55 -8.03
N THR A 285 -37.08 -5.72 -7.78
CA THR A 285 -35.62 -5.97 -7.87
C THR A 285 -35.05 -5.86 -9.27
N LYS A 286 -35.88 -5.91 -10.31
CA LYS A 286 -35.46 -5.79 -11.72
C LYS A 286 -35.58 -4.37 -12.27
N THR A 287 -36.03 -3.42 -11.47
CA THR A 287 -36.07 -1.99 -11.85
C THR A 287 -34.89 -1.27 -11.21
N MET A 288 -34.26 -0.34 -11.95
CA MET A 288 -33.10 0.42 -11.46
C MET A 288 -33.38 1.17 -10.14
N ASN A 289 -34.53 1.83 -10.07
CA ASN A 289 -34.94 2.56 -8.87
C ASN A 289 -35.24 1.63 -7.70
N GLY A 290 -35.99 0.53 -7.95
CA GLY A 290 -36.32 -0.45 -6.92
C GLY A 290 -35.07 -1.15 -6.36
N ALA A 291 -34.19 -1.63 -7.22
CA ALA A 291 -32.93 -2.26 -6.79
C ALA A 291 -32.06 -1.31 -5.95
N SER A 292 -31.94 -0.05 -6.36
CA SER A 292 -31.16 0.95 -5.61
C SER A 292 -31.77 1.25 -4.25
N GLN A 293 -33.10 1.37 -4.15
CA GLN A 293 -33.79 1.61 -2.88
C GLN A 293 -33.65 0.42 -1.93
N ILE A 294 -33.87 -0.81 -2.46
CA ILE A 294 -33.70 -2.04 -1.69
C ILE A 294 -32.28 -2.19 -1.18
N THR A 295 -31.26 -1.95 -2.03
CA THR A 295 -29.85 -1.99 -1.62
C THR A 295 -29.59 -1.03 -0.47
N LYS A 296 -30.01 0.24 -0.59
CA LYS A 296 -29.83 1.23 0.49
C LYS A 296 -30.49 0.79 1.79
N MET A 297 -31.69 0.22 1.69
CA MET A 297 -32.43 -0.23 2.86
C MET A 297 -31.77 -1.44 3.53
N ILE A 298 -31.28 -2.41 2.74
CA ILE A 298 -30.52 -3.57 3.25
C ILE A 298 -29.30 -3.09 4.04
N LEU A 299 -28.54 -2.09 3.54
CA LEU A 299 -27.38 -1.54 4.25
C LEU A 299 -27.76 -0.91 5.59
N THR A 300 -28.99 -0.43 5.76
CA THR A 300 -29.49 0.07 7.07
C THR A 300 -29.90 -1.03 8.02
N LEU A 301 -30.32 -2.20 7.50
CA LEU A 301 -30.71 -3.38 8.29
C LEU A 301 -29.53 -4.12 8.91
N VAL A 302 -28.30 -3.86 8.43
CA VAL A 302 -27.09 -4.55 8.90
C VAL A 302 -26.94 -4.38 10.42
N PRO A 303 -26.94 -5.48 11.20
CA PRO A 303 -26.86 -5.40 12.65
C PRO A 303 -25.49 -4.93 13.14
N GLU A 304 -25.49 -4.10 14.19
CA GLU A 304 -24.28 -3.70 14.88
C GLU A 304 -23.77 -4.86 15.75
N ASN A 305 -22.50 -5.25 15.56
CA ASN A 305 -21.85 -6.27 16.38
C ASN A 305 -20.47 -5.79 16.85
N LYS A 306 -20.40 -5.23 18.05
CA LYS A 306 -19.17 -4.67 18.63
C LYS A 306 -18.08 -5.71 18.91
N ARG A 307 -18.44 -6.97 19.13
CA ARG A 307 -17.49 -8.05 19.47
C ARG A 307 -16.97 -8.78 18.23
N PHE A 308 -17.68 -8.67 17.12
CA PHE A 308 -17.43 -9.40 15.89
C PHE A 308 -15.94 -9.44 15.49
N MET A 309 -15.29 -8.27 15.42
CA MET A 309 -13.89 -8.17 14.98
C MET A 309 -12.93 -8.89 15.94
N ASN A 310 -13.13 -8.75 17.24
CA ASN A 310 -12.28 -9.41 18.24
C ASN A 310 -12.41 -10.94 18.17
N ASP A 311 -13.60 -11.44 17.86
CA ASP A 311 -13.83 -12.87 17.72
C ASP A 311 -13.23 -13.39 16.39
N ALA A 312 -13.35 -12.64 15.30
CA ALA A 312 -12.71 -12.96 14.03
C ALA A 312 -11.17 -12.95 14.15
N GLU A 313 -10.59 -11.94 14.79
CA GLU A 313 -9.14 -11.85 15.06
C GLU A 313 -8.63 -13.06 15.86
N LYS A 314 -9.38 -13.51 16.87
CA LYS A 314 -9.03 -14.70 17.66
C LYS A 314 -9.08 -15.99 16.84
N ARG A 315 -10.11 -16.14 15.99
CA ARG A 315 -10.23 -17.32 15.10
C ARG A 315 -9.09 -17.41 14.10
N CYS A 316 -8.70 -16.24 13.54
CA CYS A 316 -7.61 -16.14 12.55
C CYS A 316 -6.21 -16.14 13.18
N SER A 317 -6.08 -16.13 14.52
CA SER A 317 -4.78 -16.19 15.17
C SER A 317 -4.10 -17.53 14.86
N TYR A 318 -2.81 -17.50 14.56
CA TYR A 318 -2.02 -18.67 14.13
C TYR A 318 -2.38 -19.23 12.74
N HIS A 319 -3.16 -18.52 11.93
CA HIS A 319 -3.52 -18.95 10.59
C HIS A 319 -2.98 -18.00 9.52
N ILE A 320 -2.59 -18.57 8.38
CA ILE A 320 -2.35 -17.85 7.13
C ILE A 320 -3.28 -18.44 6.08
N SER A 321 -4.17 -17.62 5.55
CA SER A 321 -5.24 -18.03 4.63
C SER A 321 -4.86 -17.76 3.17
N PHE A 322 -5.19 -18.71 2.30
CA PHE A 322 -4.98 -18.69 0.86
C PHE A 322 -6.34 -18.90 0.15
N GLU A 323 -6.38 -18.93 -1.19
CA GLU A 323 -7.61 -19.14 -1.92
C GLU A 323 -8.23 -20.54 -1.68
N ASN A 324 -7.41 -21.57 -1.57
CA ASN A 324 -7.85 -22.96 -1.42
C ASN A 324 -7.93 -23.48 0.02
N GLY A 325 -7.49 -22.69 1.04
CA GLY A 325 -7.48 -23.13 2.43
C GLY A 325 -6.62 -22.26 3.33
N TYR A 326 -6.20 -22.78 4.46
CA TYR A 326 -5.35 -22.05 5.38
C TYR A 326 -4.30 -22.95 6.02
N TRP A 327 -3.11 -22.37 6.32
CA TRP A 327 -2.10 -23.00 7.15
C TRP A 327 -2.42 -22.77 8.62
N ASP A 328 -2.52 -23.84 9.40
CA ASP A 328 -2.68 -23.80 10.85
C ASP A 328 -1.33 -24.10 11.53
N TYR A 329 -0.71 -23.07 12.11
CA TYR A 329 0.57 -23.19 12.80
C TYR A 329 0.52 -24.09 14.03
N LYS A 330 -0.65 -24.21 14.70
CA LYS A 330 -0.78 -25.08 15.88
C LYS A 330 -0.90 -26.54 15.49
N LYS A 331 -1.60 -26.83 14.39
CA LYS A 331 -1.74 -28.19 13.86
C LYS A 331 -0.58 -28.56 12.93
N ASN A 332 0.23 -27.59 12.54
CA ASN A 332 1.34 -27.72 11.59
C ASN A 332 0.93 -28.41 10.29
N ARG A 333 -0.19 -27.99 9.72
CA ARG A 333 -0.68 -28.50 8.43
C ARG A 333 -1.53 -27.49 7.70
N PHE A 334 -1.62 -27.70 6.39
CA PHE A 334 -2.58 -27.00 5.55
C PHE A 334 -3.95 -27.68 5.64
N ILE A 335 -5.00 -26.87 5.77
CA ILE A 335 -6.40 -27.31 5.87
C ILE A 335 -7.16 -26.69 4.69
N LEU A 336 -7.76 -27.53 3.86
CA LEU A 336 -8.61 -27.08 2.77
C LEU A 336 -9.94 -26.52 3.32
N TYR A 337 -10.53 -25.53 2.67
CA TYR A 337 -11.84 -25.01 3.07
C TYR A 337 -12.96 -26.04 2.97
N GLU A 338 -12.79 -27.08 2.16
CA GLU A 338 -13.70 -28.21 2.11
C GLU A 338 -13.70 -29.05 3.41
N GLU A 339 -12.55 -29.08 4.14
CA GLU A 339 -12.44 -29.73 5.45
C GLU A 339 -13.01 -28.87 6.59
N ASP A 340 -13.08 -27.55 6.42
CA ASP A 340 -13.59 -26.57 7.39
C ASP A 340 -14.43 -25.48 6.72
N PRO A 341 -15.65 -25.82 6.26
CA PRO A 341 -16.49 -24.89 5.49
C PRO A 341 -16.95 -23.66 6.26
N ASP A 342 -16.96 -23.70 7.58
CA ASP A 342 -17.37 -22.60 8.46
C ASP A 342 -16.22 -21.66 8.80
N TYR A 343 -14.99 -21.94 8.32
CA TYR A 343 -13.85 -21.07 8.55
C TYR A 343 -14.03 -19.72 7.88
N ASP A 344 -13.72 -18.67 8.62
CA ASP A 344 -13.71 -17.30 8.12
C ASP A 344 -12.38 -16.59 8.45
N THR A 345 -11.97 -15.68 7.60
CA THR A 345 -10.72 -14.93 7.76
C THR A 345 -10.86 -13.45 7.45
N ILE A 346 -9.99 -12.63 8.02
CA ILE A 346 -9.90 -11.19 7.73
C ILE A 346 -8.99 -10.94 6.53
N ASN A 347 -7.83 -11.59 6.53
CA ASN A 347 -6.83 -11.48 5.45
C ASN A 347 -6.75 -12.80 4.70
N LYS A 348 -6.62 -12.72 3.38
CA LYS A 348 -6.43 -13.85 2.49
C LYS A 348 -5.38 -13.54 1.43
N ILE A 349 -4.56 -14.50 1.09
CA ILE A 349 -3.60 -14.42 -0.01
C ILE A 349 -4.34 -14.89 -1.27
N GLU A 350 -4.38 -14.05 -2.28
CA GLU A 350 -5.08 -14.31 -3.57
C GLU A 350 -4.28 -15.28 -4.45
N ARG A 351 -3.97 -16.44 -3.91
CA ARG A 351 -3.24 -17.53 -4.56
C ARG A 351 -3.55 -18.84 -3.88
N ASP A 352 -3.62 -19.94 -4.65
CA ASP A 352 -3.64 -21.28 -4.12
C ASP A 352 -2.30 -21.66 -3.51
N PHE A 353 -2.35 -22.31 -2.37
CA PHE A 353 -1.16 -22.80 -1.70
C PHE A 353 -0.94 -24.29 -1.94
N THR A 354 0.28 -24.62 -2.29
CA THR A 354 0.79 -25.99 -2.33
C THR A 354 2.05 -26.05 -1.48
N TYR A 355 2.04 -26.93 -0.46
CA TYR A 355 3.20 -27.12 0.39
C TYR A 355 4.35 -27.76 -0.39
N MET A 356 5.54 -27.19 -0.25
CA MET A 356 6.77 -27.65 -0.89
C MET A 356 7.72 -28.22 0.17
N PRO A 357 8.01 -29.52 0.15
CA PRO A 357 8.86 -30.16 1.15
C PRO A 357 10.33 -29.76 1.04
N VAL A 358 11.11 -30.08 2.07
CA VAL A 358 12.59 -29.94 2.02
C VAL A 358 13.15 -30.75 0.85
N GLY A 359 14.11 -30.20 0.13
CA GLY A 359 14.68 -30.80 -1.10
C GLY A 359 13.88 -30.51 -2.37
N HIS A 360 12.76 -29.79 -2.29
CA HIS A 360 12.05 -29.35 -3.51
C HIS A 360 12.90 -28.33 -4.29
N PRO A 361 13.05 -28.47 -5.63
CA PRO A 361 13.94 -27.60 -6.43
C PRO A 361 13.68 -26.10 -6.27
N LYS A 362 12.43 -25.70 -6.09
CA LYS A 362 12.07 -24.27 -5.87
C LYS A 362 12.53 -23.75 -4.51
N ARG A 363 12.57 -24.62 -3.48
CA ARG A 363 13.15 -24.23 -2.17
C ARG A 363 14.67 -24.08 -2.28
N GLU A 364 15.35 -25.01 -2.95
CA GLU A 364 16.79 -24.91 -3.17
C GLU A 364 17.13 -23.63 -3.93
N ALA A 365 16.40 -23.34 -5.02
CA ALA A 365 16.57 -22.10 -5.77
C ALA A 365 16.35 -20.84 -4.93
N LEU A 366 15.39 -20.87 -3.99
CA LEU A 366 15.13 -19.76 -3.06
C LEU A 366 16.32 -19.54 -2.11
N PHE A 367 16.89 -20.62 -1.55
CA PHE A 367 18.07 -20.51 -0.70
C PHE A 367 19.27 -20.01 -1.49
N ASP A 368 19.55 -20.56 -2.67
CA ASP A 368 20.71 -20.20 -3.52
C ASP A 368 20.64 -18.76 -4.03
N ARG A 369 19.48 -18.31 -4.48
CA ARG A 369 19.34 -16.99 -5.10
C ARG A 369 19.11 -15.87 -4.09
N VAL A 370 18.52 -16.17 -2.91
CA VAL A 370 18.15 -15.16 -1.92
C VAL A 370 18.88 -15.36 -0.60
N PHE A 371 18.59 -16.41 0.17
CA PHE A 371 19.02 -16.48 1.56
C PHE A 371 20.52 -16.64 1.76
N TYR A 372 21.19 -17.52 1.00
CA TYR A 372 22.65 -17.65 1.09
C TYR A 372 23.39 -16.39 0.66
N LYS A 373 22.77 -15.58 -0.20
CA LYS A 373 23.33 -14.28 -0.59
C LYS A 373 23.00 -13.18 0.41
N MET A 374 21.84 -13.20 1.06
CA MET A 374 21.54 -12.26 2.14
C MET A 374 22.51 -12.42 3.31
N PHE A 375 22.81 -13.65 3.68
CA PHE A 375 23.70 -14.01 4.80
C PHE A 375 25.06 -14.50 4.30
N ALA A 376 25.66 -13.79 3.36
CA ALA A 376 26.78 -14.26 2.53
C ALA A 376 28.09 -14.51 3.29
N CYS A 377 28.31 -13.89 4.45
CA CYS A 377 29.58 -13.94 5.17
C CYS A 377 29.36 -14.32 6.64
N SER A 378 29.79 -15.52 7.02
CA SER A 378 29.84 -15.91 8.43
C SER A 378 30.97 -15.16 9.15
N PRO A 379 30.79 -14.78 10.44
CA PRO A 379 31.86 -14.24 11.25
C PRO A 379 33.06 -15.18 11.38
N ASP A 380 32.80 -16.49 11.45
CA ASP A 380 33.83 -17.49 11.65
C ASP A 380 34.55 -17.89 10.34
N ASN A 381 33.85 -17.83 9.21
CA ASN A 381 34.41 -18.10 7.89
C ASN A 381 33.73 -17.23 6.82
N PRO A 382 34.36 -16.11 6.41
CA PRO A 382 33.76 -15.16 5.46
C PRO A 382 33.43 -15.71 4.07
N GLU A 383 33.99 -16.88 3.71
CA GLU A 383 33.71 -17.52 2.42
C GLU A 383 32.37 -18.28 2.42
N ASN A 384 31.86 -18.62 3.59
CA ASN A 384 30.61 -19.36 3.76
C ASN A 384 29.47 -18.44 4.19
N PRO A 385 28.21 -18.76 3.83
CA PRO A 385 27.04 -18.10 4.41
C PRO A 385 27.00 -18.24 5.93
N ASP A 386 26.46 -17.23 6.59
CA ASP A 386 26.13 -17.28 8.02
C ASP A 386 24.82 -18.06 8.21
N TYR A 387 24.93 -19.39 8.16
CA TYR A 387 23.78 -20.29 8.32
C TYR A 387 23.02 -20.05 9.63
N ARG A 388 23.74 -19.71 10.69
CA ARG A 388 23.17 -19.48 12.00
C ARG A 388 22.30 -18.22 12.05
N ALA A 389 22.80 -17.10 11.54
CA ALA A 389 22.01 -15.88 11.44
C ALA A 389 20.84 -16.06 10.49
N MET A 390 21.01 -16.79 9.40
CA MET A 390 19.94 -17.11 8.45
C MET A 390 18.83 -17.95 9.11
N GLU A 391 19.17 -18.98 9.84
CA GLU A 391 18.20 -19.86 10.51
C GLU A 391 17.45 -19.12 11.62
N ASP A 392 18.14 -18.29 12.41
CA ASP A 392 17.51 -17.40 13.40
C ASP A 392 16.52 -16.44 12.72
N PHE A 393 16.93 -15.83 11.61
CA PHE A 393 16.08 -14.94 10.85
C PHE A 393 14.82 -15.63 10.32
N LEU A 394 14.95 -16.80 9.71
CA LEU A 394 13.83 -17.56 9.16
C LEU A 394 12.88 -18.03 10.27
N HIS A 395 13.41 -18.44 11.42
CA HIS A 395 12.62 -18.80 12.58
C HIS A 395 11.84 -17.60 13.14
N GLU A 396 12.51 -16.45 13.31
CA GLU A 396 11.85 -15.21 13.74
C GLU A 396 10.73 -14.78 12.78
N MET A 397 10.96 -14.88 11.49
CA MET A 397 9.92 -14.58 10.50
C MET A 397 8.76 -15.59 10.57
N GLY A 398 9.05 -16.86 10.80
CA GLY A 398 8.02 -17.87 11.08
C GLY A 398 7.13 -17.49 12.28
N ILE A 399 7.74 -17.05 13.37
CA ILE A 399 7.04 -16.55 14.58
C ILE A 399 6.19 -15.30 14.26
N VAL A 400 6.73 -14.37 13.48
CA VAL A 400 6.02 -13.15 13.08
C VAL A 400 4.78 -13.49 12.27
N PHE A 401 4.90 -14.34 11.25
CA PHE A 401 3.76 -14.71 10.40
C PHE A 401 2.76 -15.63 11.13
N ALA A 402 3.18 -16.40 12.14
CA ALA A 402 2.25 -17.07 13.03
C ALA A 402 1.40 -16.11 13.87
N GLY A 403 1.76 -14.83 13.91
CA GLY A 403 1.02 -13.81 14.66
C GLY A 403 1.29 -13.86 16.16
N ILE A 404 2.44 -14.35 16.58
CA ILE A 404 2.84 -14.36 17.99
C ILE A 404 3.34 -12.97 18.37
N VAL A 405 2.63 -12.35 19.28
CA VAL A 405 2.91 -10.98 19.72
C VAL A 405 3.54 -10.87 21.10
N SER A 406 3.61 -11.98 21.86
CA SER A 406 4.10 -12.01 23.24
C SER A 406 5.56 -11.57 23.41
N GLN A 407 6.33 -11.54 22.33
CA GLN A 407 7.73 -11.13 22.37
C GLN A 407 7.84 -9.64 22.02
N LYS A 408 8.48 -8.87 22.91
CA LYS A 408 8.73 -7.44 22.73
C LYS A 408 9.87 -7.24 21.74
N ARG A 409 9.57 -7.30 20.42
CA ARG A 409 10.56 -7.24 19.35
C ARG A 409 10.13 -6.29 18.25
N TRP A 410 11.10 -5.58 17.72
CA TRP A 410 11.03 -4.87 16.47
C TRP A 410 12.28 -5.20 15.64
N TYR A 411 12.20 -5.06 14.33
CA TYR A 411 13.20 -5.61 13.43
C TYR A 411 13.89 -4.52 12.63
N ASN A 412 15.21 -4.67 12.40
CA ASN A 412 15.89 -3.96 11.36
C ASN A 412 16.77 -4.89 10.52
N ILE A 413 16.75 -4.68 9.22
CA ILE A 413 17.65 -5.32 8.28
C ILE A 413 18.54 -4.22 7.72
N ARG A 414 19.82 -4.30 8.06
CA ARG A 414 20.85 -3.37 7.59
C ARG A 414 21.69 -4.00 6.50
N GLY A 415 22.23 -3.19 5.62
CA GLY A 415 23.19 -3.59 4.58
C GLY A 415 23.43 -2.48 3.59
N GLU A 416 24.50 -2.61 2.84
CA GLU A 416 24.85 -1.67 1.78
C GLU A 416 23.71 -1.52 0.75
N ARG A 417 23.81 -0.48 -0.06
CA ARG A 417 22.95 -0.36 -1.24
C ARG A 417 23.11 -1.63 -2.10
N ASP A 418 21.98 -2.09 -2.65
CA ASP A 418 21.91 -3.31 -3.46
C ASP A 418 22.35 -4.60 -2.72
N SER A 419 22.02 -4.72 -1.42
CA SER A 419 22.33 -5.88 -0.57
C SER A 419 21.18 -6.89 -0.42
N CYS A 420 20.31 -7.02 -1.41
CA CYS A 420 19.13 -7.93 -1.41
C CYS A 420 17.95 -7.51 -0.52
N LYS A 421 18.05 -6.45 0.28
CA LYS A 421 16.94 -5.98 1.14
C LYS A 421 15.63 -5.76 0.38
N GLY A 422 15.71 -5.06 -0.77
CA GLY A 422 14.54 -4.78 -1.61
C GLY A 422 13.98 -6.03 -2.30
N VAL A 423 14.82 -7.02 -2.62
CA VAL A 423 14.38 -8.32 -3.15
C VAL A 423 13.60 -9.10 -2.09
N TYR A 424 14.12 -9.11 -0.85
CA TYR A 424 13.44 -9.75 0.27
C TYR A 424 12.08 -9.09 0.59
N ASP A 425 12.01 -7.76 0.62
CA ASP A 425 10.75 -7.04 0.84
C ASP A 425 9.71 -7.36 -0.24
N LEU A 426 10.13 -7.37 -1.50
CA LEU A 426 9.27 -7.73 -2.63
C LEU A 426 8.77 -9.18 -2.52
N LEU A 427 9.68 -10.12 -2.28
CA LEU A 427 9.36 -11.54 -2.11
C LEU A 427 8.35 -11.76 -0.97
N MET A 428 8.58 -11.09 0.17
CA MET A 428 7.70 -11.16 1.33
C MET A 428 6.30 -10.60 1.03
N ARG A 429 6.22 -9.45 0.34
CA ARG A 429 4.93 -8.85 -0.06
C ARG A 429 4.16 -9.72 -1.04
N ASN A 430 4.85 -10.26 -2.04
CA ASN A 430 4.21 -11.12 -3.04
C ASN A 430 3.79 -12.47 -2.44
N ALA A 431 4.58 -13.02 -1.51
CA ALA A 431 4.27 -14.30 -0.88
C ALA A 431 3.09 -14.22 0.10
N PHE A 432 3.01 -13.16 0.90
CA PHE A 432 2.07 -13.05 2.01
C PHE A 432 0.99 -11.97 1.80
N GLY A 433 1.01 -11.21 0.72
CA GLY A 433 -0.04 -10.28 0.33
C GLY A 433 -0.49 -9.36 1.48
N ALA A 434 -1.77 -9.40 1.82
CA ALA A 434 -2.40 -8.56 2.84
C ALA A 434 -1.81 -8.73 4.26
N TYR A 435 -1.03 -9.78 4.53
CA TYR A 435 -0.33 -9.95 5.80
C TYR A 435 0.93 -9.07 5.92
N VAL A 436 1.37 -8.44 4.83
CA VAL A 436 2.53 -7.53 4.81
C VAL A 436 2.07 -6.11 4.55
N GLY A 437 2.19 -5.27 5.55
CA GLY A 437 1.86 -3.86 5.47
C GLY A 437 3.05 -2.96 5.13
N SER A 438 2.79 -1.66 5.14
CA SER A 438 3.82 -0.65 4.96
C SER A 438 3.57 0.55 5.87
N PHE A 439 4.64 1.20 6.28
CA PHE A 439 4.57 2.45 7.05
C PHE A 439 5.64 3.44 6.57
N ASN A 440 5.43 4.70 6.90
CA ASN A 440 6.45 5.73 6.70
C ASN A 440 7.29 5.85 7.96
N SER A 441 8.61 5.74 7.86
CA SER A 441 9.52 5.87 8.98
C SER A 441 9.37 7.21 9.74
N SER A 442 8.94 8.28 9.04
CA SER A 442 8.63 9.57 9.67
C SER A 442 7.47 9.53 10.66
N SER A 443 6.60 8.49 10.60
CA SER A 443 5.53 8.29 11.59
C SER A 443 6.07 7.96 12.99
N PHE A 444 7.34 7.57 13.07
CA PHE A 444 8.06 7.31 14.32
C PHE A 444 9.04 8.45 14.69
N ALA A 445 9.00 9.59 14.00
CA ALA A 445 9.89 10.71 14.30
C ALA A 445 9.57 11.35 15.65
N LEU A 446 10.62 11.64 16.44
CA LEU A 446 10.49 12.23 17.79
C LEU A 446 9.94 13.67 17.76
N ASP A 447 10.18 14.43 16.68
CA ASP A 447 9.91 15.87 16.59
C ASP A 447 8.52 16.23 16.03
N THR A 448 7.51 15.41 16.26
CA THR A 448 6.12 15.73 15.87
C THR A 448 5.43 16.65 16.90
N LYS A 449 6.04 17.79 17.21
CA LYS A 449 5.42 18.81 18.06
C LYS A 449 4.12 19.30 17.42
N ASN A 450 3.00 19.20 18.15
CA ASN A 450 1.67 19.69 17.80
C ASN A 450 0.77 18.79 16.89
N GLN A 451 1.05 17.50 16.75
CA GLN A 451 0.07 16.60 16.12
C GLN A 451 -0.76 15.88 17.20
N ASP A 452 -2.06 15.70 16.89
CA ASP A 452 -2.94 14.86 17.66
C ASP A 452 -2.37 13.44 17.73
N PRO A 453 -2.10 12.87 18.93
CA PRO A 453 -1.47 11.57 19.07
C PRO A 453 -2.24 10.43 18.38
N GLU A 454 -3.57 10.47 18.37
CA GLU A 454 -4.40 9.44 17.74
C GLU A 454 -4.32 9.51 16.21
N LEU A 455 -4.23 10.72 15.66
CA LEU A 455 -4.05 10.94 14.23
C LEU A 455 -2.63 10.57 13.78
N GLN A 456 -1.62 10.83 14.62
CA GLN A 456 -0.24 10.40 14.38
C GLN A 456 -0.15 8.88 14.26
N GLN A 457 -0.96 8.14 15.02
CA GLN A 457 -1.00 6.68 15.02
C GLN A 457 -1.90 6.07 13.93
N LYS A 458 -2.42 6.88 12.99
CA LYS A 458 -3.26 6.42 11.86
C LYS A 458 -2.64 5.25 11.08
N PHE A 459 -1.30 5.21 10.92
CA PHE A 459 -0.63 4.12 10.20
C PHE A 459 -0.79 2.75 10.89
N LEU A 460 -1.06 2.74 12.20
CA LEU A 460 -1.34 1.52 12.96
C LEU A 460 -2.69 0.91 12.55
N LEU A 461 -3.71 1.74 12.31
CA LEU A 461 -5.01 1.28 11.79
C LEU A 461 -4.86 0.63 10.42
N LYS A 462 -4.05 1.22 9.52
CA LYS A 462 -3.78 0.65 8.19
C LYS A 462 -3.19 -0.75 8.29
N ASN A 463 -2.33 -0.99 9.27
CA ASN A 463 -1.59 -2.24 9.44
C ASN A 463 -2.22 -3.17 10.51
N ARG A 464 -3.42 -2.87 10.98
CA ARG A 464 -4.08 -3.56 12.09
C ARG A 464 -4.11 -5.08 11.95
N HIS A 465 -4.34 -5.57 10.74
CA HIS A 465 -4.46 -7.00 10.45
C HIS A 465 -3.22 -7.58 9.76
N ALA A 466 -2.20 -6.76 9.48
CA ALA A 466 -0.93 -7.24 8.98
C ALA A 466 -0.14 -7.99 10.08
N ARG A 467 0.71 -8.91 9.67
CA ARG A 467 1.65 -9.60 10.58
C ARG A 467 2.94 -8.80 10.73
N ILE A 468 3.36 -8.18 9.65
CA ILE A 468 4.54 -7.32 9.62
C ILE A 468 4.26 -6.10 8.71
N ALA A 469 4.80 -4.97 9.09
CA ALA A 469 4.85 -3.79 8.24
C ALA A 469 6.31 -3.38 8.03
N THR A 470 6.66 -3.00 6.81
CA THR A 470 8.03 -2.62 6.45
C THR A 470 8.11 -1.14 6.07
N ALA A 471 9.26 -0.53 6.37
CA ALA A 471 9.65 0.77 5.88
C ALA A 471 11.06 0.71 5.30
N GLN A 472 11.26 1.43 4.21
CA GLN A 472 12.58 1.63 3.62
C GLN A 472 13.13 2.96 4.11
N GLU A 473 14.40 2.97 4.50
CA GLU A 473 15.14 4.11 5.02
C GLU A 473 14.66 4.65 6.38
N ALA A 474 15.60 5.10 7.20
CA ALA A 474 15.29 5.84 8.41
C ALA A 474 15.13 7.33 8.09
N PRO A 475 14.27 8.06 8.81
CA PRO A 475 14.26 9.50 8.71
C PRO A 475 15.59 10.08 9.24
N SER A 476 15.98 11.25 8.75
CA SER A 476 17.18 11.96 9.22
C SER A 476 17.10 12.44 10.68
N CYS A 477 15.90 12.39 11.29
CA CYS A 477 15.65 12.76 12.68
C CYS A 477 15.70 11.54 13.61
N TRP A 478 15.66 11.80 14.92
CA TRP A 478 15.53 10.76 15.94
C TRP A 478 14.16 10.04 15.86
N LEU A 479 14.18 8.72 16.01
CA LEU A 479 12.97 7.93 16.18
C LEU A 479 12.51 7.97 17.65
N ASP A 480 11.17 8.00 17.84
CA ASP A 480 10.54 7.88 19.15
C ASP A 480 10.59 6.44 19.66
N GLY A 481 11.55 6.16 20.53
CA GLY A 481 11.71 4.87 21.16
C GLY A 481 10.52 4.48 22.06
N ASN A 482 9.78 5.42 22.62
CA ASN A 482 8.60 5.11 23.42
C ASN A 482 7.46 4.58 22.53
N LEU A 483 7.26 5.19 21.36
CA LEU A 483 6.31 4.68 20.38
C LEU A 483 6.72 3.30 19.88
N ILE A 484 8.02 3.09 19.59
CA ILE A 484 8.54 1.76 19.19
C ILE A 484 8.26 0.72 20.29
N LYS A 485 8.54 1.05 21.57
CA LYS A 485 8.22 0.16 22.70
C LYS A 485 6.72 -0.16 22.77
N LYS A 486 5.87 0.85 22.62
CA LYS A 486 4.42 0.71 22.64
C LYS A 486 3.94 -0.27 21.55
N VAL A 487 4.37 -0.09 20.30
CA VAL A 487 3.91 -0.94 19.19
C VAL A 487 4.55 -2.33 19.17
N SER A 488 5.70 -2.52 19.82
CA SER A 488 6.38 -3.81 19.92
C SER A 488 6.07 -4.59 21.19
N SER A 489 5.33 -4.02 22.14
CA SER A 489 5.03 -4.63 23.45
C SER A 489 4.22 -5.92 23.36
N GLY A 490 3.52 -6.14 22.24
CA GLY A 490 2.90 -7.42 21.94
C GLY A 490 1.65 -7.74 22.73
N GLY A 491 0.83 -6.76 23.04
CA GLY A 491 -0.43 -6.98 23.77
C GLY A 491 -1.08 -5.71 24.24
N ASP A 492 -0.39 -4.60 24.11
CA ASP A 492 -0.95 -3.30 24.49
C ASP A 492 -2.08 -2.89 23.55
N THR A 493 -3.10 -2.30 24.16
CA THR A 493 -4.21 -1.70 23.46
C THR A 493 -3.77 -0.35 22.88
N ILE A 494 -4.10 -0.11 21.64
CA ILE A 494 -3.76 1.13 20.92
C ILE A 494 -5.05 1.85 20.56
N ASP A 495 -5.06 3.15 20.82
CA ASP A 495 -6.08 4.07 20.35
C ASP A 495 -5.56 4.83 19.15
N ALA A 496 -6.28 4.72 18.02
CA ALA A 496 -5.95 5.45 16.81
C ALA A 496 -7.21 5.81 16.03
N ARG A 497 -7.15 6.87 15.21
CA ARG A 497 -8.27 7.29 14.39
C ARG A 497 -7.87 7.73 13.00
N ASN A 498 -8.75 7.54 12.05
CA ASN A 498 -8.66 8.18 10.75
C ASN A 498 -9.23 9.61 10.83
N LEU A 499 -8.83 10.45 9.88
CA LEU A 499 -9.34 11.82 9.79
C LEU A 499 -10.86 11.81 9.71
N PHE A 500 -11.52 12.60 10.55
CA PHE A 500 -12.99 12.71 10.65
C PHE A 500 -13.72 11.40 11.03
N LYS A 501 -13.03 10.47 11.68
CA LYS A 501 -13.62 9.23 12.22
C LYS A 501 -13.50 9.19 13.75
N ASN A 502 -14.30 8.33 14.36
CA ASN A 502 -14.18 8.05 15.79
C ASN A 502 -12.87 7.29 16.06
N THR A 503 -12.38 7.43 17.31
CA THR A 503 -11.24 6.66 17.79
C THR A 503 -11.60 5.18 17.88
N GLU A 504 -10.73 4.34 17.34
CA GLU A 504 -10.83 2.89 17.43
C GLU A 504 -9.76 2.38 18.40
N THR A 505 -10.18 1.49 19.28
CA THR A 505 -9.30 0.80 20.24
C THR A 505 -9.10 -0.64 19.79
N PHE A 506 -7.85 -1.06 19.60
CA PHE A 506 -7.52 -2.42 19.13
C PHE A 506 -6.20 -2.91 19.71
N GLN A 507 -6.01 -4.22 19.69
CA GLN A 507 -4.74 -4.85 20.05
C GLN A 507 -3.82 -4.89 18.84
N ASN A 508 -2.59 -4.38 18.97
CA ASN A 508 -1.63 -4.40 17.88
C ASN A 508 -0.99 -5.79 17.75
N VAL A 509 -1.19 -6.43 16.61
CA VAL A 509 -0.58 -7.74 16.25
C VAL A 509 0.53 -7.59 15.19
N CYS A 510 0.67 -6.41 14.60
CA CYS A 510 1.66 -6.13 13.56
C CYS A 510 3.04 -5.88 14.17
N LYS A 511 4.06 -6.51 13.62
CA LYS A 511 5.47 -6.20 13.91
C LYS A 511 6.00 -5.19 12.91
N TYR A 512 7.00 -4.42 13.29
CA TYR A 512 7.56 -3.34 12.46
C TYR A 512 9.01 -3.65 12.12
N MET A 513 9.34 -3.53 10.82
CA MET A 513 10.66 -3.82 10.28
C MET A 513 11.17 -2.64 9.45
N TRP A 514 12.35 -2.18 9.75
CA TRP A 514 13.06 -1.19 8.95
C TRP A 514 14.12 -1.85 8.08
N LEU A 515 14.16 -1.47 6.80
CA LEU A 515 15.17 -1.88 5.82
C LEU A 515 16.11 -0.68 5.61
N LEU A 516 17.31 -0.75 6.15
CA LEU A 516 18.20 0.40 6.32
C LEU A 516 19.56 0.20 5.66
N ASN A 517 20.21 1.29 5.28
CA ASN A 517 21.65 1.28 4.98
C ASN A 517 22.44 1.55 6.26
N ASP A 518 22.01 2.50 7.07
CA ASP A 518 22.64 2.93 8.32
C ASP A 518 21.73 2.66 9.52
N GLU A 519 22.32 2.64 10.72
CA GLU A 519 21.57 2.48 11.96
C GLU A 519 20.65 3.69 12.23
N PRO A 520 19.40 3.46 12.62
CA PRO A 520 18.50 4.55 12.97
C PRO A 520 18.86 5.14 14.33
N ARG A 521 18.74 6.45 14.45
CA ARG A 521 18.91 7.16 15.74
C ARG A 521 17.64 7.04 16.55
N ILE A 522 17.72 6.48 17.76
CA ILE A 522 16.54 6.18 18.60
C ILE A 522 16.68 6.80 19.98
N LYS A 523 15.62 7.42 20.46
CA LYS A 523 15.58 8.02 21.80
C LYS A 523 14.24 7.67 22.49
N PRO A 524 14.24 7.12 23.71
CA PRO A 524 15.38 6.74 24.54
C PRO A 524 16.15 5.51 24.02
N VAL A 525 17.45 5.46 24.27
CA VAL A 525 18.37 4.45 23.74
C VAL A 525 18.06 3.04 24.24
N ASP A 526 17.47 2.87 25.43
CA ASP A 526 17.10 1.56 26.00
C ASP A 526 16.10 0.78 25.12
N THR A 527 15.44 1.43 24.16
CA THR A 527 14.60 0.79 23.13
C THR A 527 15.39 -0.19 22.25
N VAL A 528 16.69 0.04 22.09
CA VAL A 528 17.58 -0.83 21.31
C VAL A 528 17.62 -2.25 21.89
N LYS A 529 17.44 -2.41 23.22
CA LYS A 529 17.41 -3.72 23.89
C LYS A 529 16.32 -4.69 23.39
N THR A 530 15.30 -4.17 22.74
CA THR A 530 14.21 -4.95 22.13
C THR A 530 14.34 -5.11 20.62
N ARG A 531 15.43 -4.59 20.05
CA ARG A 531 15.74 -4.69 18.63
C ARG A 531 16.21 -6.10 18.27
N TRP A 532 15.77 -6.54 17.10
CA TRP A 532 16.25 -7.73 16.44
C TRP A 532 16.86 -7.32 15.10
N GLY A 533 18.18 -7.22 15.07
CA GLY A 533 18.93 -6.66 13.94
C GLY A 533 19.64 -7.74 13.14
N TYR A 534 19.59 -7.60 11.81
CA TYR A 534 20.32 -8.45 10.87
C TYR A 534 21.13 -7.59 9.92
N HIS A 535 22.38 -7.97 9.70
CA HIS A 535 23.28 -7.27 8.79
C HIS A 535 23.56 -8.09 7.54
N MET A 536 23.08 -7.59 6.38
CA MET A 536 23.32 -8.19 5.06
C MET A 536 24.73 -7.83 4.60
N LYS A 537 25.59 -8.84 4.51
CA LYS A 537 27.01 -8.69 4.12
C LYS A 537 27.23 -9.03 2.66
N SER A 538 26.33 -8.59 1.79
CA SER A 538 26.42 -8.77 0.35
C SER A 538 26.16 -7.47 -0.40
N GLN A 539 26.68 -7.38 -1.61
CA GLN A 539 26.38 -6.31 -2.56
C GLN A 539 26.30 -6.87 -3.97
N PHE A 540 25.25 -6.45 -4.71
CA PHE A 540 25.04 -6.85 -6.09
C PHE A 540 25.46 -5.74 -7.03
N VAL A 541 26.37 -6.06 -7.94
CA VAL A 541 27.02 -5.12 -8.86
C VAL A 541 27.01 -5.67 -10.29
N ASP A 542 27.21 -4.81 -11.26
CA ASP A 542 27.23 -5.25 -12.67
C ASP A 542 28.41 -6.18 -12.96
N ASP A 543 29.59 -5.86 -12.43
CA ASP A 543 30.80 -6.69 -12.54
C ASP A 543 31.56 -6.74 -11.19
N PRO A 544 31.49 -7.89 -10.47
CA PRO A 544 32.18 -8.07 -9.19
C PRO A 544 33.70 -7.97 -9.24
N GLU A 545 34.34 -8.10 -10.42
CA GLU A 545 35.78 -8.07 -10.54
C GLU A 545 36.34 -6.63 -10.66
N THR A 546 35.50 -5.69 -11.06
CA THR A 546 35.93 -4.29 -11.32
C THR A 546 35.67 -3.35 -10.17
N VAL A 547 34.90 -3.75 -9.15
CA VAL A 547 34.56 -2.88 -8.01
C VAL A 547 35.61 -2.94 -6.88
N PHE A 548 35.74 -1.83 -6.18
CA PHE A 548 36.52 -1.80 -4.95
C PHE A 548 35.87 -2.66 -3.87
N LYS A 549 36.55 -3.72 -3.43
CA LYS A 549 36.02 -4.70 -2.48
C LYS A 549 36.20 -4.22 -1.04
N MET A 550 35.13 -3.96 -0.32
CA MET A 550 35.15 -3.68 1.11
C MET A 550 35.34 -4.96 1.91
N LYS A 551 36.09 -4.88 3.01
CA LYS A 551 36.31 -6.03 3.90
C LYS A 551 35.00 -6.47 4.56
N GLY A 552 34.69 -7.76 4.47
CA GLY A 552 33.49 -8.34 5.10
C GLY A 552 32.22 -8.21 4.27
N ILE A 553 32.29 -7.71 3.04
CA ILE A 553 31.19 -7.69 2.08
C ILE A 553 31.52 -8.64 0.92
N LYS A 554 30.56 -9.50 0.57
CA LYS A 554 30.66 -10.40 -0.58
C LYS A 554 29.92 -9.78 -1.77
N TYR A 555 30.59 -9.79 -2.93
CA TYR A 555 30.08 -9.17 -4.16
C TYR A 555 29.53 -10.22 -5.10
N TYR A 556 28.34 -9.98 -5.60
CA TYR A 556 27.66 -10.84 -6.57
C TYR A 556 27.29 -10.05 -7.82
N LYS A 557 27.27 -10.72 -8.96
CA LYS A 557 26.71 -10.15 -10.17
C LYS A 557 25.20 -9.93 -9.99
N LYS A 558 24.68 -8.81 -10.48
CA LYS A 558 23.25 -8.54 -10.55
C LYS A 558 22.52 -9.65 -11.27
N ASP A 559 21.35 -9.97 -10.79
CA ASP A 559 20.42 -10.94 -11.35
C ASP A 559 19.20 -10.16 -11.84
N ASP A 560 19.13 -9.90 -13.13
CA ASP A 560 18.14 -9.01 -13.74
C ASP A 560 16.71 -9.58 -13.61
N ASP A 561 16.59 -10.91 -13.62
CA ASP A 561 15.28 -11.60 -13.55
C ASP A 561 14.73 -11.75 -12.13
N ILE A 562 15.51 -11.41 -11.09
CA ILE A 562 15.15 -11.77 -9.72
C ILE A 562 13.89 -11.06 -9.23
N LYS A 563 13.67 -9.81 -9.62
CA LYS A 563 12.49 -9.04 -9.20
C LYS A 563 11.28 -9.32 -10.08
N ASP A 564 11.48 -9.35 -11.39
CA ASP A 564 10.37 -9.37 -12.34
C ASP A 564 9.88 -10.79 -12.64
N VAL A 565 10.75 -11.80 -12.54
CA VAL A 565 10.39 -13.20 -12.80
C VAL A 565 10.36 -14.01 -11.50
N PHE A 566 11.51 -14.10 -10.81
CA PHE A 566 11.67 -15.01 -9.67
C PHE A 566 10.76 -14.66 -8.47
N CYS A 567 10.70 -13.38 -8.09
CA CYS A 567 9.86 -12.94 -6.97
C CYS A 567 8.36 -12.92 -7.29
N ASN A 568 7.96 -13.18 -8.53
CA ASN A 568 6.57 -13.28 -8.97
C ASN A 568 6.15 -14.73 -9.32
N ASP A 569 7.07 -15.70 -9.30
CA ASP A 569 6.77 -17.10 -9.58
C ASP A 569 5.93 -17.69 -8.41
N PRO A 570 4.67 -18.12 -8.66
CA PRO A 570 3.80 -18.67 -7.62
C PRO A 570 4.40 -19.85 -6.87
N GLU A 571 5.22 -20.67 -7.52
CA GLU A 571 5.89 -21.81 -6.88
C GLU A 571 7.01 -21.34 -5.95
N ILE A 572 7.78 -20.31 -6.31
CA ILE A 572 8.77 -19.69 -5.41
C ILE A 572 8.08 -19.05 -4.19
N LEU A 573 6.94 -18.39 -4.41
CA LEU A 573 6.16 -17.81 -3.32
C LEU A 573 5.62 -18.88 -2.37
N ASN A 574 5.14 -20.01 -2.90
CA ASN A 574 4.71 -21.15 -2.09
C ASN A 574 5.89 -21.84 -1.37
N ALA A 575 7.05 -21.92 -2.03
CA ALA A 575 8.28 -22.42 -1.40
C ALA A 575 8.69 -21.53 -0.22
N PHE A 576 8.62 -20.20 -0.37
CA PHE A 576 8.95 -19.28 0.72
C PHE A 576 7.98 -19.40 1.89
N CYS A 577 6.68 -19.49 1.65
CA CYS A 577 5.70 -19.75 2.71
C CYS A 577 6.02 -21.07 3.42
N SER A 578 6.30 -22.15 2.68
CA SER A 578 6.63 -23.48 3.24
C SER A 578 7.89 -23.44 4.09
N VAL A 579 8.92 -22.68 3.67
CA VAL A 579 10.13 -22.46 4.48
C VAL A 579 9.79 -21.84 5.83
N LEU A 580 9.03 -20.76 5.86
CA LEU A 580 8.70 -20.09 7.12
C LEU A 580 7.78 -20.94 8.01
N PHE A 581 6.89 -21.74 7.42
CA PHE A 581 6.05 -22.67 8.18
C PHE A 581 6.87 -23.75 8.87
N ASP A 582 7.88 -24.30 8.19
CA ASP A 582 8.77 -25.29 8.78
C ASP A 582 9.68 -24.70 9.85
N TYR A 583 10.26 -23.51 9.59
CA TYR A 583 11.16 -22.86 10.54
C TYR A 583 10.45 -22.42 11.83
N TYR A 584 9.16 -22.13 11.80
CA TYR A 584 8.37 -21.86 12.99
C TYR A 584 8.41 -23.01 14.02
N ASN A 585 8.40 -24.26 13.56
CA ASN A 585 8.33 -25.45 14.40
C ASN A 585 9.70 -25.97 14.86
N ARG A 586 10.79 -25.35 14.47
CA ARG A 586 12.12 -25.75 14.92
C ARG A 586 12.29 -25.38 16.39
N THR A 587 12.42 -26.39 17.25
CA THR A 587 12.61 -26.27 18.71
C THR A 587 14.07 -26.10 19.13
N ASP A 588 15.02 -26.32 18.21
CA ASP A 588 16.47 -26.35 18.51
C ASP A 588 17.16 -24.99 18.49
N THR A 589 16.41 -23.90 18.45
CA THR A 589 16.95 -22.56 18.32
C THR A 589 17.31 -21.94 19.68
N SER A 590 18.23 -22.53 20.42
CA SER A 590 18.96 -21.81 21.48
C SER A 590 20.05 -20.93 20.83
N PHE A 591 19.65 -19.89 20.10
CA PHE A 591 20.61 -18.92 19.59
C PHE A 591 21.18 -18.10 20.74
N PRO A 592 22.50 -18.01 20.88
CA PRO A 592 23.11 -17.22 21.94
C PRO A 592 22.70 -15.75 21.81
N LYS A 593 22.39 -15.16 22.94
CA LYS A 593 22.08 -13.72 23.07
C LYS A 593 23.16 -12.82 22.46
N GLU A 594 24.39 -13.30 22.39
CA GLU A 594 25.56 -12.64 21.84
C GLU A 594 25.49 -12.32 20.32
N LEU A 595 24.77 -13.11 19.52
CA LEU A 595 24.53 -12.78 18.10
C LEU A 595 23.57 -11.61 17.90
N ARG A 596 22.84 -11.24 18.93
CA ARG A 596 21.81 -10.19 18.93
C ARG A 596 22.35 -8.85 19.39
N ASP A 597 23.41 -8.89 20.22
CA ASP A 597 23.97 -7.71 20.89
C ASP A 597 25.20 -7.14 20.17
N ASN A 598 25.76 -7.85 19.17
CA ASN A 598 27.03 -7.47 18.54
C ASN A 598 26.91 -6.43 17.42
N ASP A 599 25.71 -5.90 17.15
CA ASP A 599 25.51 -4.86 16.16
C ASP A 599 25.04 -3.56 16.82
N ASP A 600 25.80 -3.11 17.81
CA ASP A 600 25.59 -1.85 18.53
C ASP A 600 26.00 -0.62 17.70
N GLY A 601 25.35 -0.44 16.57
CA GLY A 601 25.48 0.80 15.79
C GLY A 601 24.89 2.03 16.50
N ASN A 602 24.03 1.86 17.48
CA ASN A 602 23.73 2.87 18.49
C ASN A 602 24.70 2.67 19.64
N GLN A 603 25.88 3.22 19.50
CA GLN A 603 26.80 3.29 20.61
C GLN A 603 26.06 3.95 21.76
N ASP A 604 25.80 3.16 22.82
CA ASP A 604 25.43 3.70 24.12
C ASP A 604 26.38 4.87 24.39
N PRO A 605 25.89 6.07 24.70
CA PRO A 605 26.76 7.23 24.95
C PRO A 605 27.90 6.95 25.91
N VAL A 606 27.73 5.98 26.82
CA VAL A 606 28.78 5.49 27.74
C VAL A 606 29.82 4.67 26.98
N SER A 607 29.43 3.76 26.10
CA SER A 607 30.34 2.99 25.26
C SER A 607 31.11 3.87 24.30
N GLU A 608 30.45 4.87 23.69
CA GLU A 608 31.12 5.84 22.83
C GLU A 608 32.08 6.75 23.60
N ALA A 609 31.72 7.19 24.79
CA ALA A 609 32.63 7.94 25.64
C ALA A 609 33.87 7.08 25.99
N ASN A 610 33.70 5.79 26.30
CA ASN A 610 34.82 4.89 26.54
C ASN A 610 35.69 4.65 25.29
N ARG A 611 35.13 4.70 24.10
CA ARG A 611 35.85 4.60 22.82
C ARG A 611 36.65 5.88 22.52
N LEU A 612 36.05 7.02 22.77
CA LEU A 612 36.65 8.34 22.47
C LEU A 612 37.68 8.76 23.50
N PHE A 613 37.54 8.33 24.76
CA PHE A 613 38.36 8.74 25.88
C PHE A 613 38.93 7.53 26.61
N LYS A 614 40.22 7.57 26.94
CA LYS A 614 40.86 6.61 27.86
C LYS A 614 40.70 7.12 29.28
N PHE A 615 39.85 6.50 30.05
CA PHE A 615 39.68 6.82 31.48
C PHE A 615 40.71 6.05 32.32
N GLY A 616 41.27 6.72 33.35
CA GLY A 616 42.28 6.14 34.27
C GLY A 616 43.66 6.74 34.18
N ASP A 617 43.90 7.69 33.26
CA ASP A 617 45.11 8.51 33.26
C ASP A 617 44.82 9.86 33.98
N HIS A 618 45.26 9.98 35.20
CA HIS A 618 44.96 11.14 36.08
C HIS A 618 45.68 12.44 35.66
N GLU A 619 46.57 12.40 34.66
CA GLU A 619 47.34 13.57 34.21
C GLU A 619 46.81 14.15 32.87
N ALA A 620 45.88 13.46 32.19
CA ALA A 620 45.36 13.91 30.90
C ALA A 620 44.30 15.01 31.06
N ILE A 621 44.61 16.23 30.63
CA ILE A 621 43.69 17.37 30.64
C ILE A 621 43.25 17.66 29.21
N ILE A 622 41.91 17.57 28.94
CA ILE A 622 41.33 17.89 27.63
C ILE A 622 40.78 19.32 27.67
N PRO A 623 41.29 20.25 26.86
CA PRO A 623 40.77 21.63 26.79
C PRO A 623 39.32 21.67 26.30
N ASN A 624 38.55 22.67 26.78
CA ASN A 624 37.15 22.82 26.42
C ASN A 624 36.90 23.04 24.91
N ASN A 625 37.83 23.65 24.19
CA ASN A 625 37.74 23.81 22.73
C ASN A 625 37.91 22.45 21.99
N GLU A 626 38.84 21.63 22.46
CA GLU A 626 39.05 20.27 21.94
C GLU A 626 37.86 19.37 22.27
N LEU A 627 37.33 19.46 23.48
CA LEU A 627 36.12 18.74 23.88
C LEU A 627 34.90 19.12 23.03
N LYS A 628 34.77 20.41 22.67
CA LYS A 628 33.74 20.89 21.72
C LYS A 628 33.97 20.33 20.33
N GLN A 629 35.21 20.20 19.89
CA GLN A 629 35.52 19.65 18.56
C GLN A 629 35.23 18.15 18.51
N ILE A 630 35.59 17.40 19.54
CA ILE A 630 35.23 15.97 19.70
C ILE A 630 33.71 15.80 19.70
N TYR A 631 32.98 16.63 20.47
CA TYR A 631 31.53 16.63 20.45
C TYR A 631 30.97 16.93 19.06
N THR A 632 31.53 17.93 18.36
CA THR A 632 31.05 18.32 17.02
C THR A 632 31.23 17.20 16.00
N ASN A 633 32.31 16.44 16.09
CA ASN A 633 32.62 15.30 15.23
C ASN A 633 31.79 14.05 15.57
N ASN A 634 31.21 13.99 16.78
CA ASN A 634 30.44 12.84 17.29
C ASN A 634 29.06 13.29 17.84
N LYS A 635 28.45 14.28 17.21
CA LYS A 635 27.15 14.85 17.63
C LYS A 635 26.02 13.80 17.71
N ASP A 636 26.17 12.74 16.98
CA ASP A 636 25.16 11.70 16.85
C ASP A 636 25.13 10.76 18.06
N SER A 637 26.23 10.70 18.80
CA SER A 637 26.38 9.83 19.98
C SER A 637 25.95 10.49 21.28
N PHE A 638 25.81 11.81 21.29
CA PHE A 638 25.47 12.58 22.52
C PHE A 638 24.40 13.63 22.23
N ASP A 639 23.39 13.74 23.10
CA ASP A 639 22.29 14.71 22.96
C ASP A 639 22.78 16.16 22.83
N ASN A 640 23.80 16.50 23.65
CA ASN A 640 24.47 17.78 23.64
C ASN A 640 25.81 17.67 24.37
N LEU A 641 26.64 18.72 24.29
CA LEU A 641 27.94 18.77 24.94
C LEU A 641 27.83 18.56 26.47
N SER A 642 26.76 19.03 27.09
CA SER A 642 26.55 18.85 28.55
C SER A 642 26.22 17.40 28.89
N HIS A 643 25.52 16.68 27.97
CA HIS A 643 25.28 15.26 28.11
C HIS A 643 26.59 14.46 28.02
N MET A 644 27.42 14.72 27.01
CA MET A 644 28.76 14.11 26.90
C MET A 644 29.60 14.34 28.15
N LYS A 645 29.66 15.57 28.65
CA LYS A 645 30.38 15.90 29.89
C LYS A 645 29.82 15.16 31.11
N ARG A 646 28.51 15.00 31.22
CA ARG A 646 27.86 14.25 32.32
C ARG A 646 28.27 12.80 32.31
N ILE A 647 28.30 12.17 31.12
CA ILE A 647 28.73 10.76 30.96
C ILE A 647 30.22 10.63 31.32
N MET A 648 31.07 11.54 30.85
CA MET A 648 32.50 11.56 31.24
C MET A 648 32.67 11.63 32.75
N LYS A 649 31.86 12.45 33.44
CA LYS A 649 31.89 12.49 34.93
C LYS A 649 31.45 11.16 35.55
N GLN A 650 30.45 10.48 35.02
CA GLN A 650 30.03 9.15 35.48
C GLN A 650 31.15 8.09 35.31
N LEU A 651 32.00 8.27 34.29
CA LEU A 651 33.16 7.43 34.01
C LEU A 651 34.44 7.83 34.78
N GLY A 652 34.35 8.82 35.63
CA GLY A 652 35.45 9.22 36.53
C GLY A 652 36.23 10.46 36.08
N ALA A 653 35.80 11.19 35.05
CA ALA A 653 36.42 12.43 34.68
C ALA A 653 36.03 13.58 35.64
N GLU A 654 36.99 14.37 36.10
CA GLU A 654 36.76 15.55 36.94
C GLU A 654 36.81 16.84 36.13
N GLU A 655 35.96 17.81 36.48
CA GLU A 655 35.94 19.12 35.87
C GLU A 655 37.04 20.00 36.49
N TYR A 656 38.12 20.26 35.73
CA TYR A 656 39.22 21.11 36.19
C TYR A 656 38.97 22.56 35.78
N LYS A 657 38.87 23.48 36.76
CA LYS A 657 38.84 24.93 36.53
C LYS A 657 40.24 25.45 36.43
N TYR A 658 40.68 25.78 35.22
CA TYR A 658 41.91 26.56 35.00
C TYR A 658 41.70 27.97 35.57
N THR A 659 42.22 28.24 36.77
CA THR A 659 42.50 29.60 37.20
C THR A 659 43.70 30.07 36.39
N SER A 660 43.50 31.06 35.51
CA SER A 660 44.59 31.65 34.72
C SER A 660 45.65 32.17 35.64
N ILE A 661 46.74 31.43 35.84
CA ILE A 661 47.99 31.96 36.36
C ILE A 661 48.62 32.66 35.14
N ARG A 662 48.54 34.03 35.14
CA ARG A 662 49.38 34.83 34.29
C ARG A 662 50.84 34.63 34.78
N GLY A 663 51.64 33.97 33.97
CA GLY A 663 53.07 33.91 34.16
C GLY A 663 53.61 32.52 34.47
N LEU A 664 53.82 31.75 33.44
CA LEU A 664 54.91 30.80 33.25
C LEU A 664 55.06 30.55 31.75
N ARG A 665 55.86 31.45 31.12
CA ARG A 665 56.51 31.11 29.85
C ARG A 665 57.81 30.41 30.22
N SER A 666 58.03 29.27 29.77
CA SER A 666 59.30 28.72 29.35
C SER A 666 59.08 27.71 28.26
#